data_8ad7e04e93253bf9109fe47042b3af22
#
_entry.id   8ad7e04e93253bf9109fe47042b3af22
#
_cell.length_a   1.000
_cell.length_b   1.000
_cell.length_c   1.000
_cell.angle_alpha   90.00
_cell.angle_beta   90.00
_cell.angle_gamma   90.00
#
_symmetry.space_group_name_H-M   'P 1'
#
loop_
_entity.id
_entity.type
_entity.pdbx_description
1 polymer ?
#
loop_
_entity_poly.entity_id
_entity_poly.type
_entity_poly.pdbx_seq_one_letter_code
_entity_poly.pdbx_strand_id
1 'polypeptide(L)'
;MSGLLRHSSSTSPMFRIRLLHSTTTPVSRFCILVRRSSSSTSPPSHSWSPEAAFAAATEHARAGTLSPEDAHNLFDELLGQATPVHSRSLNGFLAALARAPAYDDRRSGPSLVVTLFNRVCREEAGPLVAPLTVHTYGILMDCCCRAHRADLGLAFFGRFLRTGLRLNRIFGNTLLKCLCYVKWTDEAVDVLLRKMSELGCAPDVISYNTVLKRLCEDGRSQEALNLLYTMAKAGRACSPNVVTYGTVIHGFFREGEIGKACNLFHEMVQQGVVPDVVIYNSVIDALCKARAVDKAELVIRQMVHNGVQPNNVTYSCMIHGYSTLGRWKDAAKMFKEMTKRGLIPDNFTCSSLMTSLCKHGRSKEAAQVFDSMTAKGHKSDIVSYTILLHGYASDGCFVDMINLFNSMKDNGIVPNCHVFNVLIGAYAKCGMMDQAMLIFNEMRGQGVSPNVVTYTTVIATFSRMGKMVDAMEKFDEMIAMGEQPNQPVYNSLIQGCCMHGDLVKAKELVSEMVNKGIPRPNIVFFTSVINSLCKEGRVMDAQHIFDLVIQIGERPNAITFNTLIDGYGLVGKMDKALGVFDAMVSAGVEPDVVTYNTLVNGYFRSRRVEDGLALFREMPCKRIKPDTVTYSIILDGLYRDGRTAAAKRMFDEMIDTGISVSISIYRIILTGLCRNNCVSEAIALFQKLGAMNMKFDIAIINTMINAMHKVQRKEEAKDLFAAISANGLVPNASTYGVMIINLLKDGAVEDANNMFSSMEKSGIVPSSRLMNDIIRMLLEKGEIAKAGEYLCKVDGKSISLEASTTSLMLSLFSRKGKYQEDMKLLPAKYQFFDKFG
;
A
#
# COMPACT_ATOMS: atom_id res chain seq x y z
N MET A 1 -25.71 4.56 40.79
CA MET A 1 -27.02 5.20 40.50
C MET A 1 -27.51 4.60 39.19
N SER A 2 -28.30 3.61 39.31
CA SER A 2 -29.77 3.50 39.12
C SER A 2 -30.18 4.03 37.74
N GLY A 3 -30.58 3.21 36.86
CA GLY A 3 -31.77 2.43 36.63
C GLY A 3 -32.15 2.73 35.22
N LEU A 4 -32.55 1.77 34.48
CA LEU A 4 -33.90 1.33 34.18
C LEU A 4 -33.88 0.22 33.13
N LEU A 5 -34.29 -0.94 33.60
CA LEU A 5 -34.80 -2.04 32.79
C LEU A 5 -36.10 -1.61 32.11
N ARG A 6 -36.27 -1.89 30.83
CA ARG A 6 -37.59 -2.13 30.27
C ARG A 6 -37.57 -3.31 29.34
N HIS A 7 -38.27 -4.33 29.75
CA HIS A 7 -38.79 -5.42 28.92
C HIS A 7 -39.65 -4.85 27.79
N SER A 8 -39.50 -5.38 26.59
CA SER A 8 -40.59 -5.39 25.62
C SER A 8 -40.59 -6.73 24.90
N SER A 9 -41.53 -7.54 25.32
CA SER A 9 -42.06 -8.69 24.59
C SER A 9 -42.66 -8.21 23.26
N SER A 10 -42.20 -8.77 22.13
CA SER A 10 -42.91 -8.63 20.88
C SER A 10 -43.22 -10.00 20.30
N THR A 11 -44.47 -10.28 20.36
CA THR A 11 -45.24 -11.36 19.73
C THR A 11 -45.08 -11.34 18.21
N SER A 12 -44.87 -12.50 17.65
CA SER A 12 -44.83 -12.78 16.22
C SER A 12 -46.18 -12.47 15.54
N PRO A 13 -46.21 -11.85 14.35
CA PRO A 13 -47.42 -11.78 13.55
C PRO A 13 -47.62 -13.04 12.71
N MET A 14 -48.73 -13.73 12.94
CA MET A 14 -49.30 -14.72 12.02
C MET A 14 -49.76 -14.01 10.73
N PHE A 15 -49.16 -14.37 9.61
CA PHE A 15 -49.64 -13.98 8.29
C PHE A 15 -50.76 -14.92 7.84
N ARG A 16 -51.97 -14.37 7.74
CA ARG A 16 -53.11 -14.94 7.00
C ARG A 16 -52.92 -14.73 5.52
N ILE A 17 -52.80 -15.82 4.75
CA ILE A 17 -52.81 -15.79 3.27
C ILE A 17 -54.27 -15.84 2.81
N ARG A 18 -54.70 -14.80 2.09
CA ARG A 18 -55.96 -14.78 1.36
C ARG A 18 -55.85 -15.55 0.05
N LEU A 19 -56.72 -16.51 -0.14
CA LEU A 19 -56.91 -17.23 -1.40
C LEU A 19 -57.70 -16.35 -2.39
N LEU A 20 -57.18 -16.17 -3.57
CA LEU A 20 -57.95 -15.74 -4.76
C LEU A 20 -58.13 -16.93 -5.69
N HIS A 21 -59.36 -17.29 -5.93
CA HIS A 21 -59.77 -18.25 -6.92
C HIS A 21 -59.71 -17.59 -8.32
N SER A 22 -59.09 -18.30 -9.30
CA SER A 22 -59.55 -18.18 -10.69
C SER A 22 -59.42 -19.55 -11.35
N THR A 23 -60.55 -20.02 -11.77
CA THR A 23 -60.83 -21.21 -12.58
C THR A 23 -60.49 -20.92 -14.00
N THR A 24 -59.63 -21.75 -14.62
CA THR A 24 -59.78 -22.21 -16.04
C THR A 24 -58.78 -23.34 -16.29
N THR A 25 -59.29 -24.44 -16.71
CA THR A 25 -58.62 -25.64 -17.24
C THR A 25 -57.96 -25.41 -18.57
N PRO A 26 -56.79 -26.00 -18.84
CA PRO A 26 -56.57 -26.63 -20.12
C PRO A 26 -56.07 -28.09 -20.02
N VAL A 27 -56.73 -28.90 -20.73
CA VAL A 27 -56.41 -30.30 -21.00
C VAL A 27 -55.38 -30.44 -22.14
N SER A 28 -54.47 -31.43 -21.99
CA SER A 28 -53.78 -32.13 -23.06
C SER A 28 -52.60 -31.43 -23.78
N ARG A 29 -51.42 -31.64 -23.26
CA ARG A 29 -50.16 -31.68 -24.06
C ARG A 29 -49.20 -32.83 -23.72
N PHE A 30 -49.45 -33.55 -22.62
CA PHE A 30 -48.58 -34.66 -22.20
C PHE A 30 -48.71 -35.92 -23.06
N CYS A 31 -49.78 -36.10 -23.75
CA CYS A 31 -49.96 -37.23 -24.71
C CYS A 31 -49.06 -37.18 -25.94
N ILE A 32 -48.43 -36.01 -26.25
CA ILE A 32 -47.67 -35.87 -27.51
C ILE A 32 -46.21 -36.25 -27.35
N LEU A 33 -45.63 -36.16 -26.11
CA LEU A 33 -44.23 -36.50 -25.86
C LEU A 33 -43.89 -37.98 -25.84
N VAL A 34 -44.86 -38.80 -25.54
CA VAL A 34 -44.71 -40.31 -25.53
C VAL A 34 -44.87 -40.86 -26.94
N ARG A 35 -45.45 -40.11 -27.91
CA ARG A 35 -45.74 -40.56 -29.30
C ARG A 35 -44.62 -40.32 -30.32
N ARG A 36 -43.50 -39.69 -29.96
CA ARG A 36 -42.43 -39.37 -30.95
C ARG A 36 -41.27 -40.37 -31.00
N SER A 37 -41.30 -41.45 -30.28
CA SER A 37 -40.23 -42.46 -30.32
C SER A 37 -40.69 -43.92 -30.71
N SER A 38 -41.80 -44.06 -31.40
CA SER A 38 -42.11 -45.36 -32.01
C SER A 38 -42.95 -45.24 -33.25
N SER A 39 -42.33 -45.34 -34.43
CA SER A 39 -42.98 -45.75 -35.69
C SER A 39 -43.18 -47.24 -35.64
N SER A 40 -44.44 -47.66 -35.81
CA SER A 40 -45.01 -48.88 -36.36
C SER A 40 -45.88 -49.73 -35.42
N THR A 41 -47.16 -49.84 -35.86
CA THR A 41 -48.13 -50.97 -35.73
C THR A 41 -48.77 -51.23 -34.37
N SER A 42 -50.11 -51.00 -34.32
CA SER A 42 -51.21 -51.52 -33.52
C SER A 42 -51.29 -51.16 -32.02
N PRO A 43 -52.48 -50.90 -31.48
CA PRO A 43 -52.65 -50.41 -30.13
C PRO A 43 -52.68 -51.50 -29.08
N PRO A 44 -51.81 -51.48 -28.09
CA PRO A 44 -52.13 -52.08 -26.82
C PRO A 44 -52.62 -51.00 -25.90
N SER A 45 -53.66 -51.30 -25.12
CA SER A 45 -54.13 -50.60 -23.95
C SER A 45 -52.99 -50.41 -22.91
N HIS A 46 -52.19 -49.38 -23.09
CA HIS A 46 -51.20 -49.10 -22.03
C HIS A 46 -51.91 -48.34 -20.90
N SER A 47 -52.20 -49.02 -19.83
CA SER A 47 -52.48 -48.41 -18.57
C SER A 47 -51.34 -47.49 -18.20
N TRP A 48 -51.62 -46.16 -17.97
CA TRP A 48 -50.64 -45.21 -17.46
C TRP A 48 -49.93 -45.79 -16.21
N SER A 49 -48.60 -45.86 -16.28
CA SER A 49 -47.80 -46.36 -15.14
C SER A 49 -47.06 -45.18 -14.53
N PRO A 50 -47.40 -44.79 -13.28
CA PRO A 50 -46.73 -43.72 -12.60
C PRO A 50 -45.21 -43.92 -12.47
N GLU A 51 -44.76 -45.14 -12.26
CA GLU A 51 -43.33 -45.46 -12.12
C GLU A 51 -42.55 -45.24 -13.41
N ALA A 52 -43.08 -45.60 -14.55
CA ALA A 52 -42.46 -45.39 -15.82
C ALA A 52 -42.40 -43.88 -16.19
N ALA A 53 -43.50 -43.14 -15.87
CA ALA A 53 -43.58 -41.71 -16.08
C ALA A 53 -42.53 -40.95 -15.20
N PHE A 54 -42.42 -41.29 -13.93
CA PHE A 54 -41.40 -40.73 -13.05
C PHE A 54 -39.97 -41.11 -13.42
N ALA A 55 -39.74 -42.34 -13.95
CA ALA A 55 -38.42 -42.72 -14.43
C ALA A 55 -38.00 -41.89 -15.66
N ALA A 56 -38.90 -41.73 -16.64
CA ALA A 56 -38.68 -40.92 -17.84
C ALA A 56 -38.45 -39.45 -17.47
N ALA A 57 -39.33 -38.89 -16.63
CA ALA A 57 -39.17 -37.51 -16.15
C ALA A 57 -37.88 -37.28 -15.35
N THR A 58 -37.40 -38.28 -14.62
CA THR A 58 -36.11 -38.22 -13.89
C THR A 58 -34.93 -38.14 -14.85
N GLU A 59 -34.97 -38.90 -15.97
CA GLU A 59 -33.94 -38.79 -17.02
C GLU A 59 -33.95 -37.45 -17.73
N HIS A 60 -35.13 -36.95 -18.10
CA HIS A 60 -35.27 -35.60 -18.66
C HIS A 60 -34.81 -34.50 -17.68
N ALA A 61 -35.11 -34.62 -16.40
CA ALA A 61 -34.62 -33.65 -15.41
C ALA A 61 -33.08 -33.70 -15.28
N ARG A 62 -32.46 -34.91 -15.35
CA ARG A 62 -30.99 -35.05 -15.35
C ARG A 62 -30.34 -34.45 -16.61
N ALA A 63 -30.99 -34.63 -17.75
CA ALA A 63 -30.55 -34.08 -19.03
C ALA A 63 -30.82 -32.58 -19.17
N GLY A 64 -31.54 -31.96 -18.24
CA GLY A 64 -31.93 -30.53 -18.29
C GLY A 64 -33.00 -30.22 -19.37
N THR A 65 -33.70 -31.24 -19.87
CA THR A 65 -34.68 -31.10 -20.95
C THR A 65 -36.15 -31.08 -20.48
N LEU A 66 -36.37 -31.25 -19.16
CA LEU A 66 -37.70 -31.20 -18.58
C LEU A 66 -38.17 -29.78 -18.35
N SER A 67 -39.27 -29.33 -18.92
CA SER A 67 -39.82 -28.03 -18.63
C SER A 67 -40.53 -27.97 -17.28
N PRO A 68 -40.59 -26.80 -16.59
CA PRO A 68 -41.37 -26.66 -15.36
C PRO A 68 -42.86 -26.97 -15.55
N GLU A 69 -43.42 -26.72 -16.71
CA GLU A 69 -44.83 -27.02 -17.04
C GLU A 69 -45.07 -28.51 -17.16
N ASP A 70 -44.14 -29.27 -17.74
CA ASP A 70 -44.25 -30.72 -17.84
C ASP A 70 -44.14 -31.39 -16.45
N ALA A 71 -43.31 -30.85 -15.60
CA ALA A 71 -43.20 -31.29 -14.18
C ALA A 71 -44.49 -31.05 -13.41
N HIS A 72 -45.17 -29.91 -13.62
CA HIS A 72 -46.46 -29.62 -13.04
C HIS A 72 -47.53 -30.57 -13.59
N ASN A 73 -47.61 -30.78 -14.88
CA ASN A 73 -48.56 -31.66 -15.56
C ASN A 73 -48.44 -33.10 -15.08
N LEU A 74 -47.21 -33.62 -14.91
CA LEU A 74 -46.97 -34.93 -14.35
C LEU A 74 -47.54 -35.09 -12.91
N PHE A 75 -47.39 -34.06 -12.11
CA PHE A 75 -47.95 -34.06 -10.75
C PHE A 75 -49.48 -33.90 -10.73
N ASP A 76 -50.07 -33.14 -11.64
CA ASP A 76 -51.51 -33.01 -11.76
C ASP A 76 -52.16 -34.31 -12.22
N GLU A 77 -51.53 -35.04 -13.16
CA GLU A 77 -51.96 -36.34 -13.59
C GLU A 77 -51.90 -37.39 -12.46
N LEU A 78 -50.79 -37.38 -11.69
CA LEU A 78 -50.59 -38.22 -10.50
C LEU A 78 -51.70 -37.98 -9.44
N LEU A 79 -51.97 -36.72 -9.15
CA LEU A 79 -52.98 -36.32 -8.18
C LEU A 79 -54.42 -36.63 -8.64
N GLY A 80 -54.69 -36.51 -9.97
CA GLY A 80 -55.99 -36.76 -10.54
C GLY A 80 -56.37 -38.24 -10.60
N GLN A 81 -55.40 -39.15 -10.75
CA GLN A 81 -55.65 -40.60 -10.86
C GLN A 81 -55.55 -41.33 -9.51
N ALA A 82 -55.11 -40.69 -8.45
CA ALA A 82 -54.96 -41.23 -7.08
C ALA A 82 -54.17 -42.60 -7.03
N THR A 83 -53.28 -42.82 -8.00
CA THR A 83 -52.48 -44.06 -8.07
C THR A 83 -51.26 -43.97 -7.18
N PRO A 84 -51.00 -44.95 -6.31
CA PRO A 84 -49.89 -44.92 -5.39
C PRO A 84 -48.52 -45.04 -6.13
N VAL A 85 -47.59 -44.15 -5.80
CA VAL A 85 -46.22 -44.15 -6.32
C VAL A 85 -45.26 -44.64 -5.24
N HIS A 86 -44.26 -45.43 -5.66
CA HIS A 86 -43.21 -45.83 -4.74
C HIS A 86 -42.37 -44.65 -4.28
N SER A 87 -42.11 -44.52 -2.98
CA SER A 87 -41.35 -43.41 -2.41
C SER A 87 -39.95 -43.21 -3.01
N ARG A 88 -39.31 -44.24 -3.54
CA ARG A 88 -38.03 -44.19 -4.23
C ARG A 88 -38.11 -43.43 -5.57
N SER A 89 -39.14 -43.69 -6.36
CA SER A 89 -39.37 -43.04 -7.65
C SER A 89 -39.65 -41.55 -7.47
N LEU A 90 -40.51 -41.18 -6.53
CA LEU A 90 -40.80 -39.82 -6.16
C LEU A 90 -39.53 -39.08 -5.66
N ASN A 91 -38.79 -39.68 -4.71
CA ASN A 91 -37.57 -39.05 -4.17
C ASN A 91 -36.48 -38.94 -5.23
N GLY A 92 -36.37 -39.94 -6.15
CA GLY A 92 -35.43 -39.89 -7.27
C GLY A 92 -35.71 -38.73 -8.21
N PHE A 93 -36.98 -38.52 -8.54
CA PHE A 93 -37.42 -37.41 -9.37
C PHE A 93 -37.20 -36.03 -8.71
N LEU A 94 -37.66 -35.87 -7.46
CA LEU A 94 -37.46 -34.62 -6.69
C LEU A 94 -35.97 -34.28 -6.54
N ALA A 95 -35.12 -35.29 -6.30
CA ALA A 95 -33.68 -35.10 -6.20
C ALA A 95 -33.02 -34.71 -7.54
N ALA A 96 -33.50 -35.29 -8.65
CA ALA A 96 -33.02 -34.92 -9.99
C ALA A 96 -33.44 -33.51 -10.36
N LEU A 97 -34.69 -33.14 -10.13
CA LEU A 97 -35.23 -31.82 -10.37
C LEU A 97 -34.53 -30.75 -9.53
N ALA A 98 -34.22 -31.07 -8.26
CA ALA A 98 -33.46 -30.20 -7.37
C ALA A 98 -32.02 -29.88 -7.86
N ARG A 99 -31.44 -30.76 -8.70
CA ARG A 99 -30.09 -30.61 -9.26
C ARG A 99 -30.10 -30.06 -10.68
N ALA A 100 -31.25 -29.94 -11.32
CA ALA A 100 -31.36 -29.44 -12.66
C ALA A 100 -30.85 -27.98 -12.77
N PRO A 101 -30.19 -27.60 -13.88
CA PRO A 101 -29.77 -26.21 -14.10
C PRO A 101 -30.94 -25.26 -14.07
N ALA A 102 -30.72 -24.00 -13.76
CA ALA A 102 -31.78 -22.99 -13.71
C ALA A 102 -32.41 -22.80 -15.11
N TYR A 103 -33.73 -22.84 -15.14
CA TYR A 103 -34.51 -22.70 -16.37
C TYR A 103 -34.74 -21.26 -16.79
N ASP A 104 -34.69 -20.31 -15.85
CA ASP A 104 -34.87 -18.86 -16.06
C ASP A 104 -34.39 -18.13 -14.79
N ASP A 105 -34.10 -16.81 -14.91
CA ASP A 105 -33.61 -15.97 -13.78
C ASP A 105 -34.50 -16.01 -12.50
N ARG A 106 -35.73 -16.47 -12.62
CA ARG A 106 -36.72 -16.52 -11.53
C ARG A 106 -37.19 -17.92 -11.10
N ARG A 107 -36.83 -19.01 -11.82
CA ARG A 107 -37.32 -20.38 -11.54
C ARG A 107 -36.19 -21.38 -11.45
N SER A 108 -35.62 -21.50 -10.25
CA SER A 108 -34.62 -22.54 -9.95
C SER A 108 -35.30 -23.90 -9.67
N GLY A 109 -34.63 -24.99 -10.04
CA GLY A 109 -35.10 -26.36 -9.75
C GLY A 109 -35.52 -26.58 -8.29
N PRO A 110 -34.78 -26.09 -7.27
CA PRO A 110 -35.18 -26.14 -5.86
C PRO A 110 -36.53 -25.48 -5.53
N SER A 111 -36.85 -24.32 -6.12
CA SER A 111 -38.11 -23.65 -5.86
C SER A 111 -39.27 -24.39 -6.49
N LEU A 112 -39.07 -25.00 -7.65
CA LEU A 112 -40.07 -25.85 -8.32
C LEU A 112 -40.39 -27.08 -7.47
N VAL A 113 -39.37 -27.76 -6.92
CA VAL A 113 -39.57 -28.92 -6.01
C VAL A 113 -40.43 -28.57 -4.81
N VAL A 114 -40.19 -27.44 -4.16
CA VAL A 114 -40.99 -26.94 -3.02
C VAL A 114 -42.44 -26.67 -3.45
N THR A 115 -42.65 -26.07 -4.60
CA THR A 115 -43.99 -25.80 -5.13
C THR A 115 -44.77 -27.09 -5.44
N LEU A 116 -44.15 -28.06 -6.13
CA LEU A 116 -44.75 -29.35 -6.45
C LEU A 116 -45.11 -30.14 -5.16
N PHE A 117 -44.20 -30.16 -4.18
CA PHE A 117 -44.44 -30.85 -2.91
C PHE A 117 -45.60 -30.22 -2.12
N ASN A 118 -45.70 -28.88 -2.09
CA ASN A 118 -46.80 -28.22 -1.40
C ASN A 118 -48.16 -28.58 -2.01
N ARG A 119 -48.21 -28.96 -3.30
CA ARG A 119 -49.42 -29.46 -3.93
C ARG A 119 -49.77 -30.89 -3.45
N VAL A 120 -48.77 -31.76 -3.30
CA VAL A 120 -48.94 -33.13 -2.75
C VAL A 120 -49.40 -33.11 -1.28
N CYS A 121 -49.00 -32.11 -0.51
CA CYS A 121 -49.32 -31.99 0.91
C CYS A 121 -50.65 -31.30 1.23
N ARG A 122 -51.40 -30.79 0.25
CA ARG A 122 -52.74 -30.28 0.47
C ARG A 122 -53.69 -31.44 0.85
N GLU A 123 -54.61 -31.21 1.80
CA GLU A 123 -55.46 -32.21 2.40
C GLU A 123 -56.36 -32.95 1.40
N GLU A 124 -56.59 -32.39 0.22
CA GLU A 124 -57.36 -32.98 -0.87
C GLU A 124 -56.66 -34.20 -1.58
N ALA A 125 -55.33 -34.35 -1.42
CA ALA A 125 -54.59 -35.39 -2.09
C ALA A 125 -54.46 -36.69 -1.25
N GLY A 126 -54.77 -36.68 0.02
CA GLY A 126 -54.75 -37.82 0.96
C GLY A 126 -53.45 -38.59 1.09
N PRO A 127 -53.31 -39.47 2.05
CA PRO A 127 -52.11 -40.31 2.27
C PRO A 127 -51.90 -41.37 1.19
N LEU A 128 -52.73 -41.39 0.14
CA LEU A 128 -52.77 -42.43 -0.88
C LEU A 128 -51.67 -42.29 -1.95
N VAL A 129 -51.08 -41.12 -2.13
CA VAL A 129 -50.19 -40.90 -3.30
C VAL A 129 -48.77 -41.39 -3.08
N ALA A 130 -48.15 -41.18 -1.95
CA ALA A 130 -46.85 -41.78 -1.59
C ALA A 130 -46.53 -41.62 -0.09
N PRO A 131 -46.04 -42.63 0.61
CA PRO A 131 -45.61 -42.49 1.99
C PRO A 131 -44.38 -41.60 2.05
N LEU A 132 -44.50 -40.45 2.76
CA LEU A 132 -43.37 -39.51 2.94
C LEU A 132 -42.32 -40.14 3.85
N THR A 133 -41.10 -40.12 3.39
CA THR A 133 -39.94 -40.70 4.10
C THR A 133 -39.02 -39.59 4.63
N VAL A 134 -38.10 -39.95 5.52
CA VAL A 134 -37.03 -39.08 5.99
C VAL A 134 -36.26 -38.45 4.82
N HIS A 135 -36.04 -39.22 3.73
CA HIS A 135 -35.35 -38.73 2.52
C HIS A 135 -36.16 -37.63 1.80
N THR A 136 -37.49 -37.78 1.72
CA THR A 136 -38.35 -36.78 1.10
C THR A 136 -38.24 -35.43 1.82
N TYR A 137 -38.37 -35.42 3.15
CA TYR A 137 -38.21 -34.24 3.94
C TYR A 137 -36.79 -33.66 3.86
N GLY A 138 -35.76 -34.51 3.78
CA GLY A 138 -34.37 -34.09 3.60
C GLY A 138 -34.11 -33.34 2.27
N ILE A 139 -34.70 -33.85 1.16
CA ILE A 139 -34.62 -33.23 -0.15
C ILE A 139 -35.29 -31.86 -0.11
N LEU A 140 -36.47 -31.76 0.49
CA LEU A 140 -37.23 -30.52 0.61
C LEU A 140 -36.51 -29.45 1.43
N MET A 141 -35.97 -29.86 2.56
CA MET A 141 -35.18 -28.94 3.40
C MET A 141 -33.92 -28.46 2.67
N ASP A 142 -33.22 -29.33 1.95
CA ASP A 142 -32.06 -28.93 1.16
C ASP A 142 -32.45 -28.00 -0.01
N CYS A 143 -33.61 -28.25 -0.64
CA CYS A 143 -34.16 -27.35 -1.64
C CYS A 143 -34.50 -25.96 -1.06
N CYS A 144 -35.12 -25.90 0.11
CA CYS A 144 -35.42 -24.65 0.79
C CYS A 144 -34.14 -23.87 1.12
N CYS A 145 -33.09 -24.55 1.58
CA CYS A 145 -31.80 -23.93 1.85
C CYS A 145 -31.17 -23.35 0.57
N ARG A 146 -31.18 -24.10 -0.54
CA ARG A 146 -30.65 -23.64 -1.84
C ARG A 146 -31.49 -22.52 -2.48
N ALA A 147 -32.79 -22.50 -2.22
CA ALA A 147 -33.70 -21.43 -2.65
C ALA A 147 -33.65 -20.20 -1.72
N HIS A 148 -32.72 -20.13 -0.75
CA HIS A 148 -32.60 -19.08 0.25
C HIS A 148 -33.88 -18.86 1.09
N ARG A 149 -34.72 -19.91 1.25
CA ARG A 149 -35.97 -19.96 2.03
C ARG A 149 -35.85 -20.98 3.18
N ALA A 150 -34.79 -20.84 3.97
CA ALA A 150 -34.52 -21.76 5.08
C ALA A 150 -35.63 -21.71 6.17
N ASP A 151 -36.39 -20.60 6.24
CA ASP A 151 -37.62 -20.48 7.03
C ASP A 151 -38.64 -21.58 6.72
N LEU A 152 -38.89 -21.85 5.44
CA LEU A 152 -39.73 -22.96 4.99
C LEU A 152 -39.09 -24.32 5.28
N GLY A 153 -37.77 -24.44 5.23
CA GLY A 153 -37.04 -25.62 5.60
C GLY A 153 -37.30 -26.03 7.06
N LEU A 154 -37.27 -25.05 7.97
CA LEU A 154 -37.62 -25.27 9.38
C LEU A 154 -39.11 -25.63 9.60
N ALA A 155 -40.02 -25.05 8.79
CA ALA A 155 -41.42 -25.44 8.82
C ALA A 155 -41.62 -26.92 8.40
N PHE A 156 -40.85 -27.43 7.40
CA PHE A 156 -40.83 -28.83 7.04
C PHE A 156 -40.26 -29.71 8.15
N PHE A 157 -39.25 -29.26 8.88
CA PHE A 157 -38.76 -29.95 10.06
C PHE A 157 -39.83 -30.07 11.15
N GLY A 158 -40.58 -29.02 11.42
CA GLY A 158 -41.71 -29.07 12.34
C GLY A 158 -42.84 -30.06 11.94
N ARG A 159 -43.06 -30.20 10.62
CA ARG A 159 -43.97 -31.25 10.08
C ARG A 159 -43.39 -32.65 10.24
N PHE A 160 -42.11 -32.83 9.95
CA PHE A 160 -41.41 -34.10 10.13
C PHE A 160 -41.52 -34.60 11.58
N LEU A 161 -41.33 -33.76 12.57
CA LEU A 161 -41.44 -34.18 13.97
C LEU A 161 -42.86 -34.75 14.34
N ARG A 162 -43.93 -34.25 13.68
CA ARG A 162 -45.29 -34.74 13.89
C ARG A 162 -45.56 -36.11 13.25
N THR A 163 -44.70 -36.55 12.33
CA THR A 163 -44.86 -37.86 11.66
C THR A 163 -44.34 -39.05 12.47
N GLY A 164 -43.60 -38.82 13.55
CA GLY A 164 -42.98 -39.85 14.38
C GLY A 164 -41.83 -40.62 13.70
N LEU A 165 -41.38 -40.17 12.52
CA LEU A 165 -40.25 -40.79 11.80
C LEU A 165 -38.94 -40.56 12.55
N ARG A 166 -38.06 -41.56 12.56
CA ARG A 166 -36.73 -41.43 13.19
C ARG A 166 -35.80 -40.60 12.36
N LEU A 167 -35.08 -39.70 13.04
CA LEU A 167 -34.06 -38.84 12.43
C LEU A 167 -32.90 -39.70 11.89
N ASN A 168 -32.40 -39.39 10.70
CA ASN A 168 -31.15 -39.92 10.21
C ASN A 168 -30.09 -38.85 10.13
N ARG A 169 -28.80 -39.24 10.00
CA ARG A 169 -27.66 -38.35 10.02
C ARG A 169 -27.71 -37.29 8.90
N ILE A 170 -28.11 -37.69 7.69
CA ILE A 170 -28.19 -36.80 6.51
C ILE A 170 -29.21 -35.72 6.76
N PHE A 171 -30.37 -36.08 7.32
CA PHE A 171 -31.41 -35.12 7.63
C PHE A 171 -31.01 -34.16 8.77
N GLY A 172 -30.30 -34.69 9.81
CA GLY A 172 -29.71 -33.86 10.88
C GLY A 172 -28.73 -32.82 10.35
N ASN A 173 -27.85 -33.20 9.43
CA ASN A 173 -26.91 -32.29 8.77
C ASN A 173 -27.64 -31.23 7.92
N THR A 174 -28.75 -31.60 7.26
CA THR A 174 -29.58 -30.65 6.52
C THR A 174 -30.27 -29.64 7.46
N LEU A 175 -30.72 -30.13 8.63
CA LEU A 175 -31.28 -29.24 9.66
C LEU A 175 -30.26 -28.23 10.17
N LEU A 176 -29.06 -28.67 10.54
CA LEU A 176 -27.96 -27.81 10.94
C LEU A 176 -27.64 -26.76 9.85
N LYS A 177 -27.62 -27.20 8.60
CA LYS A 177 -27.41 -26.31 7.45
C LYS A 177 -28.51 -25.24 7.36
N CYS A 178 -29.79 -25.60 7.53
CA CYS A 178 -30.90 -24.66 7.54
C CYS A 178 -30.78 -23.64 8.67
N LEU A 179 -30.49 -24.09 9.91
CA LEU A 179 -30.27 -23.20 11.05
C LEU A 179 -29.13 -22.19 10.80
N CYS A 180 -28.02 -22.68 10.25
CA CYS A 180 -26.88 -21.85 9.87
C CYS A 180 -27.24 -20.80 8.80
N TYR A 181 -28.08 -21.12 7.82
CA TYR A 181 -28.55 -20.17 6.80
C TYR A 181 -29.43 -19.05 7.39
N VAL A 182 -30.30 -19.40 8.35
CA VAL A 182 -31.17 -18.40 9.05
C VAL A 182 -30.37 -17.58 10.07
N LYS A 183 -29.10 -17.90 10.29
CA LYS A 183 -28.22 -17.27 11.30
C LYS A 183 -28.65 -17.58 12.75
N TRP A 184 -29.32 -18.71 12.97
CA TRP A 184 -29.65 -19.22 14.31
C TRP A 184 -28.49 -20.11 14.79
N THR A 185 -27.37 -19.49 15.07
CA THR A 185 -26.11 -20.19 15.31
C THR A 185 -26.12 -20.87 16.68
N ASP A 186 -26.73 -20.25 17.70
CA ASP A 186 -26.81 -20.84 19.05
C ASP A 186 -27.73 -22.05 19.07
N GLU A 187 -28.83 -21.99 18.35
CA GLU A 187 -29.74 -23.14 18.18
C GLU A 187 -29.07 -24.26 17.39
N ALA A 188 -28.23 -23.94 16.39
CA ALA A 188 -27.48 -24.93 15.66
C ALA A 188 -26.45 -25.64 16.56
N VAL A 189 -25.79 -24.93 17.46
CA VAL A 189 -24.88 -25.49 18.48
C VAL A 189 -25.64 -26.38 19.45
N ASP A 190 -26.84 -25.96 19.95
CA ASP A 190 -27.64 -26.79 20.85
C ASP A 190 -28.17 -28.06 20.17
N VAL A 191 -28.62 -27.96 18.91
CA VAL A 191 -29.03 -29.13 18.10
C VAL A 191 -27.86 -30.07 17.90
N LEU A 192 -26.66 -29.58 17.59
CA LEU A 192 -25.48 -30.40 17.38
C LEU A 192 -25.07 -31.14 18.66
N LEU A 193 -25.00 -30.46 19.80
CA LEU A 193 -24.44 -30.99 21.05
C LEU A 193 -25.41 -31.83 21.85
N ARG A 194 -26.71 -31.54 21.77
CA ARG A 194 -27.73 -32.16 22.61
C ARG A 194 -28.82 -32.87 21.79
N LYS A 195 -29.58 -32.12 20.98
CA LYS A 195 -30.82 -32.64 20.36
C LYS A 195 -30.61 -33.77 19.36
N MET A 196 -29.49 -33.74 18.59
CA MET A 196 -29.20 -34.85 17.65
C MET A 196 -29.05 -36.19 18.39
N SER A 197 -28.35 -36.20 19.51
CA SER A 197 -28.15 -37.42 20.31
C SER A 197 -29.46 -37.85 20.98
N GLU A 198 -30.27 -36.95 21.49
CA GLU A 198 -31.59 -37.20 22.06
C GLU A 198 -32.54 -37.81 21.02
N LEU A 199 -32.46 -37.38 19.77
CA LEU A 199 -33.25 -37.90 18.66
C LEU A 199 -32.66 -39.18 18.04
N GLY A 200 -31.66 -39.79 18.70
CA GLY A 200 -31.05 -41.07 18.29
C GLY A 200 -30.12 -40.98 17.09
N CYS A 201 -29.61 -39.77 16.78
CA CYS A 201 -28.72 -39.51 15.66
C CYS A 201 -27.41 -38.92 16.16
N ALA A 202 -26.33 -39.71 16.15
CA ALA A 202 -25.01 -39.21 16.52
C ALA A 202 -24.44 -38.23 15.46
N PRO A 203 -23.97 -37.05 15.87
CA PRO A 203 -23.27 -36.12 14.98
C PRO A 203 -22.06 -36.75 14.31
N ASP A 204 -21.71 -36.28 13.14
CA ASP A 204 -20.49 -36.65 12.41
C ASP A 204 -19.60 -35.43 12.12
N VAL A 205 -18.45 -35.65 11.46
CA VAL A 205 -17.50 -34.57 11.07
C VAL A 205 -18.19 -33.50 10.23
N ILE A 206 -19.17 -33.87 9.39
CA ILE A 206 -19.90 -32.91 8.54
C ILE A 206 -20.82 -32.05 9.40
N SER A 207 -21.46 -32.63 10.42
CA SER A 207 -22.30 -31.90 11.40
C SER A 207 -21.49 -30.80 12.09
N TYR A 208 -20.32 -31.17 12.64
CA TYR A 208 -19.41 -30.21 13.30
C TYR A 208 -18.88 -29.17 12.34
N ASN A 209 -18.38 -29.55 11.16
CA ASN A 209 -17.83 -28.61 10.19
C ASN A 209 -18.87 -27.58 9.69
N THR A 210 -20.15 -27.98 9.59
CA THR A 210 -21.24 -27.06 9.22
C THR A 210 -21.41 -25.95 10.25
N VAL A 211 -21.43 -26.28 11.54
CA VAL A 211 -21.60 -25.32 12.62
C VAL A 211 -20.31 -24.50 12.85
N LEU A 212 -19.13 -25.13 12.80
CA LEU A 212 -17.84 -24.46 12.89
C LEU A 212 -17.68 -23.38 11.83
N LYS A 213 -18.05 -23.72 10.57
CA LYS A 213 -18.00 -22.76 9.47
C LYS A 213 -18.89 -21.55 9.76
N ARG A 214 -20.11 -21.79 10.28
CA ARG A 214 -21.04 -20.72 10.61
C ARG A 214 -20.53 -19.83 11.75
N LEU A 215 -20.02 -20.42 12.83
CA LEU A 215 -19.41 -19.68 13.94
C LEU A 215 -18.27 -18.76 13.44
N CYS A 216 -17.39 -19.29 12.59
CA CYS A 216 -16.32 -18.50 11.99
C CYS A 216 -16.84 -17.39 11.06
N GLU A 217 -17.93 -17.63 10.31
CA GLU A 217 -18.57 -16.60 9.48
C GLU A 217 -19.21 -15.49 10.31
N ASP A 218 -19.69 -15.80 11.51
CA ASP A 218 -20.28 -14.83 12.45
C ASP A 218 -19.25 -14.07 13.31
N GLY A 219 -17.93 -14.35 13.13
CA GLY A 219 -16.87 -13.74 13.92
C GLY A 219 -16.77 -14.31 15.34
N ARG A 220 -17.14 -15.57 15.54
CA ARG A 220 -17.12 -16.28 16.83
C ARG A 220 -16.10 -17.42 16.83
N SER A 221 -14.90 -17.17 16.31
CA SER A 221 -13.87 -18.21 16.11
C SER A 221 -13.35 -18.79 17.43
N GLN A 222 -13.44 -18.07 18.54
CA GLN A 222 -13.09 -18.61 19.85
C GLN A 222 -14.07 -19.70 20.28
N GLU A 223 -15.35 -19.54 20.01
CA GLU A 223 -16.36 -20.58 20.28
C GLU A 223 -16.23 -21.77 19.31
N ALA A 224 -15.88 -21.48 18.07
CA ALA A 224 -15.53 -22.52 17.09
C ALA A 224 -14.33 -23.36 17.58
N LEU A 225 -13.30 -22.74 18.17
CA LEU A 225 -12.18 -23.46 18.77
C LEU A 225 -12.63 -24.35 19.93
N ASN A 226 -13.50 -23.85 20.82
CA ASN A 226 -14.05 -24.66 21.92
C ASN A 226 -14.87 -25.85 21.40
N LEU A 227 -15.62 -25.64 20.32
CA LEU A 227 -16.40 -26.68 19.66
C LEU A 227 -15.49 -27.74 19.01
N LEU A 228 -14.37 -27.31 18.40
CA LEU A 228 -13.34 -28.22 17.86
C LEU A 228 -12.76 -29.10 18.96
N TYR A 229 -12.44 -28.56 20.13
CA TYR A 229 -11.96 -29.36 21.25
C TYR A 229 -13.03 -30.31 21.80
N THR A 230 -14.29 -29.90 21.76
CA THR A 230 -15.41 -30.79 22.12
C THR A 230 -15.54 -31.93 21.12
N MET A 231 -15.39 -31.65 19.83
CA MET A 231 -15.37 -32.63 18.75
C MET A 231 -14.23 -33.65 18.95
N ALA A 232 -13.03 -33.20 19.31
CA ALA A 232 -11.87 -34.02 19.56
C ALA A 232 -12.10 -35.03 20.73
N LYS A 233 -12.89 -34.61 21.75
CA LYS A 233 -13.26 -35.46 22.89
C LYS A 233 -14.38 -36.48 22.57
N ALA A 234 -15.15 -36.26 21.51
CA ALA A 234 -16.31 -37.11 21.18
C ALA A 234 -15.94 -38.47 20.57
N GLY A 235 -14.65 -38.80 20.42
CA GLY A 235 -14.15 -40.09 20.01
C GLY A 235 -13.81 -40.22 18.53
N ARG A 236 -13.30 -41.44 18.12
CA ARG A 236 -12.72 -41.64 16.77
C ARG A 236 -13.67 -41.35 15.60
N ALA A 237 -14.96 -41.48 15.78
CA ALA A 237 -15.95 -41.20 14.72
C ALA A 237 -16.08 -39.73 14.37
N CYS A 238 -15.65 -38.84 15.25
CA CYS A 238 -15.73 -37.40 15.10
C CYS A 238 -14.35 -36.71 15.20
N SER A 239 -13.24 -37.38 14.88
CA SER A 239 -11.90 -36.78 14.95
C SER A 239 -11.78 -35.61 14.02
N PRO A 240 -11.26 -34.42 14.50
CA PRO A 240 -10.99 -33.27 13.66
C PRO A 240 -10.05 -33.63 12.49
N ASN A 241 -10.38 -33.18 11.31
CA ASN A 241 -9.60 -33.38 10.09
C ASN A 241 -9.05 -32.06 9.52
N VAL A 242 -8.37 -32.14 8.39
CA VAL A 242 -7.78 -30.98 7.70
C VAL A 242 -8.83 -29.87 7.48
N VAL A 243 -10.05 -30.21 7.06
CA VAL A 243 -11.13 -29.25 6.82
C VAL A 243 -11.57 -28.57 8.12
N THR A 244 -11.66 -29.33 9.22
CA THR A 244 -12.04 -28.83 10.53
C THR A 244 -11.06 -27.77 11.05
N TYR A 245 -9.77 -28.15 11.09
CA TYR A 245 -8.70 -27.21 11.49
C TYR A 245 -8.62 -25.99 10.56
N GLY A 246 -8.66 -26.23 9.24
CA GLY A 246 -8.61 -25.17 8.23
C GLY A 246 -9.74 -24.15 8.38
N THR A 247 -10.96 -24.61 8.69
CA THR A 247 -12.11 -23.72 8.90
C THR A 247 -11.89 -22.78 10.07
N VAL A 248 -11.41 -23.27 11.22
CA VAL A 248 -11.19 -22.46 12.43
C VAL A 248 -9.98 -21.54 12.28
N ILE A 249 -8.87 -22.05 11.68
CA ILE A 249 -7.69 -21.25 11.35
C ILE A 249 -8.07 -20.06 10.46
N HIS A 250 -8.86 -20.32 9.41
CA HIS A 250 -9.33 -19.25 8.51
C HIS A 250 -10.28 -18.26 9.22
N GLY A 251 -11.09 -18.75 10.16
CA GLY A 251 -11.93 -17.89 11.01
C GLY A 251 -11.09 -16.90 11.80
N PHE A 252 -10.06 -17.38 12.52
CA PHE A 252 -9.15 -16.49 13.27
C PHE A 252 -8.40 -15.51 12.38
N PHE A 253 -8.00 -15.88 11.17
CA PHE A 253 -7.39 -14.94 10.23
C PHE A 253 -8.34 -13.83 9.81
N ARG A 254 -9.63 -14.13 9.62
CA ARG A 254 -10.65 -13.12 9.31
C ARG A 254 -10.88 -12.14 10.46
N GLU A 255 -10.77 -12.59 11.69
CA GLU A 255 -10.88 -11.76 12.90
C GLU A 255 -9.59 -10.99 13.23
N GLY A 256 -8.50 -11.22 12.49
CA GLY A 256 -7.21 -10.59 12.74
C GLY A 256 -6.38 -11.23 13.86
N GLU A 257 -6.85 -12.32 14.44
CA GLU A 257 -6.23 -13.07 15.55
C GLU A 257 -5.12 -14.01 15.06
N ILE A 258 -4.09 -13.45 14.41
CA ILE A 258 -3.03 -14.19 13.74
C ILE A 258 -2.29 -15.14 14.69
N GLY A 259 -2.06 -14.69 15.94
CA GLY A 259 -1.37 -15.50 16.95
C GLY A 259 -2.11 -16.80 17.27
N LYS A 260 -3.42 -16.73 17.47
CA LYS A 260 -4.27 -17.91 17.75
C LYS A 260 -4.34 -18.84 16.55
N ALA A 261 -4.47 -18.29 15.35
CA ALA A 261 -4.48 -19.08 14.11
C ALA A 261 -3.16 -19.86 13.94
N CYS A 262 -2.01 -19.21 14.16
CA CYS A 262 -0.70 -19.88 14.08
C CYS A 262 -0.52 -20.95 15.16
N ASN A 263 -0.99 -20.72 16.38
CA ASN A 263 -0.95 -21.70 17.45
C ASN A 263 -1.79 -22.94 17.08
N LEU A 264 -2.99 -22.73 16.58
CA LEU A 264 -3.87 -23.82 16.13
C LEU A 264 -3.28 -24.58 14.93
N PHE A 265 -2.60 -23.88 14.02
CA PHE A 265 -1.85 -24.52 12.93
C PHE A 265 -0.72 -25.41 13.45
N HIS A 266 0.04 -24.98 14.45
CA HIS A 266 1.08 -25.81 15.08
C HIS A 266 0.48 -26.99 15.80
N GLU A 267 -0.63 -26.82 16.53
CA GLU A 267 -1.36 -27.89 17.19
C GLU A 267 -1.84 -28.95 16.19
N MET A 268 -2.41 -28.52 15.04
CA MET A 268 -2.81 -29.41 13.96
C MET A 268 -1.67 -30.33 13.51
N VAL A 269 -0.48 -29.77 13.31
CA VAL A 269 0.71 -30.53 12.90
C VAL A 269 1.17 -31.48 14.01
N GLN A 270 1.16 -31.04 15.28
CA GLN A 270 1.51 -31.86 16.43
C GLN A 270 0.57 -33.05 16.63
N GLN A 271 -0.71 -32.90 16.31
CA GLN A 271 -1.70 -33.96 16.35
C GLN A 271 -1.59 -34.95 15.17
N GLY A 272 -0.58 -34.77 14.31
CA GLY A 272 -0.35 -35.65 13.15
C GLY A 272 -1.31 -35.40 11.98
N VAL A 273 -2.09 -34.33 11.99
CA VAL A 273 -2.94 -33.91 10.87
C VAL A 273 -2.13 -33.08 9.91
N VAL A 274 -1.76 -33.63 8.75
CA VAL A 274 -0.92 -32.96 7.76
C VAL A 274 -1.76 -31.88 7.06
N PRO A 275 -1.34 -30.58 7.14
CA PRO A 275 -2.02 -29.50 6.43
C PRO A 275 -1.93 -29.68 4.91
N ASP A 276 -2.98 -29.31 4.20
CA ASP A 276 -2.97 -29.27 2.74
C ASP A 276 -2.41 -27.92 2.20
N VAL A 277 -2.23 -27.85 0.88
CA VAL A 277 -1.71 -26.64 0.21
C VAL A 277 -2.55 -25.40 0.51
N VAL A 278 -3.88 -25.58 0.71
CA VAL A 278 -4.80 -24.45 0.96
C VAL A 278 -4.56 -23.83 2.34
N ILE A 279 -4.37 -24.65 3.36
CA ILE A 279 -4.08 -24.18 4.72
C ILE A 279 -2.71 -23.51 4.76
N TYR A 280 -1.67 -24.13 4.16
CA TYR A 280 -0.35 -23.50 4.07
C TYR A 280 -0.43 -22.14 3.41
N ASN A 281 -1.10 -22.01 2.26
CA ASN A 281 -1.26 -20.74 1.56
C ASN A 281 -2.03 -19.72 2.39
N SER A 282 -3.06 -20.14 3.13
CA SER A 282 -3.82 -19.23 4.02
C SER A 282 -2.96 -18.69 5.16
N VAL A 283 -2.11 -19.54 5.76
CA VAL A 283 -1.17 -19.12 6.83
C VAL A 283 -0.11 -18.18 6.28
N ILE A 284 0.48 -18.50 5.12
CA ILE A 284 1.49 -17.68 4.45
C ILE A 284 0.92 -16.31 4.07
N ASP A 285 -0.27 -16.28 3.45
CA ASP A 285 -0.94 -15.02 3.07
C ASP A 285 -1.22 -14.13 4.28
N ALA A 286 -1.75 -14.71 5.37
CA ALA A 286 -2.03 -13.98 6.59
C ALA A 286 -0.76 -13.42 7.26
N LEU A 287 0.33 -14.20 7.29
CA LEU A 287 1.63 -13.73 7.80
C LEU A 287 2.22 -12.63 6.93
N CYS A 288 2.08 -12.73 5.60
CA CYS A 288 2.51 -11.68 4.67
C CYS A 288 1.72 -10.39 4.87
N LYS A 289 0.40 -10.45 5.02
CA LYS A 289 -0.47 -9.31 5.33
C LYS A 289 -0.12 -8.66 6.68
N ALA A 290 0.27 -9.47 7.66
CA ALA A 290 0.74 -9.03 8.97
C ALA A 290 2.19 -8.50 8.97
N ARG A 291 2.83 -8.38 7.81
CA ARG A 291 4.23 -7.97 7.65
C ARG A 291 5.26 -8.90 8.33
N ALA A 292 4.88 -10.14 8.63
CA ALA A 292 5.72 -11.15 9.29
C ALA A 292 6.31 -12.15 8.27
N VAL A 293 6.91 -11.66 7.19
CA VAL A 293 7.35 -12.46 6.03
C VAL A 293 8.43 -13.48 6.41
N ASP A 294 9.28 -13.17 7.38
CA ASP A 294 10.31 -14.13 7.85
C ASP A 294 9.68 -15.38 8.48
N LYS A 295 8.53 -15.21 9.18
CA LYS A 295 7.74 -16.36 9.68
C LYS A 295 7.08 -17.13 8.53
N ALA A 296 6.62 -16.43 7.50
CA ALA A 296 6.07 -17.07 6.31
C ALA A 296 7.11 -17.94 5.57
N GLU A 297 8.37 -17.50 5.51
CA GLU A 297 9.47 -18.35 4.98
C GLU A 297 9.65 -19.66 5.77
N LEU A 298 9.55 -19.60 7.09
CA LEU A 298 9.64 -20.81 7.92
C LEU A 298 8.49 -21.77 7.60
N VAL A 299 7.29 -21.24 7.39
CA VAL A 299 6.11 -22.03 7.03
C VAL A 299 6.30 -22.71 5.66
N ILE A 300 6.89 -22.01 4.66
CA ILE A 300 7.21 -22.63 3.36
C ILE A 300 8.23 -23.74 3.52
N ARG A 301 9.27 -23.55 4.32
CA ARG A 301 10.27 -24.60 4.57
C ARG A 301 9.61 -25.82 5.21
N GLN A 302 8.70 -25.61 6.17
CA GLN A 302 7.93 -26.67 6.79
C GLN A 302 6.99 -27.36 5.78
N MET A 303 6.34 -26.60 4.88
CA MET A 303 5.52 -27.11 3.78
C MET A 303 6.30 -28.10 2.92
N VAL A 304 7.49 -27.70 2.46
CA VAL A 304 8.38 -28.54 1.65
C VAL A 304 8.88 -29.76 2.43
N HIS A 305 9.24 -29.58 3.70
CA HIS A 305 9.67 -30.67 4.58
C HIS A 305 8.58 -31.75 4.77
N ASN A 306 7.32 -31.32 4.85
CA ASN A 306 6.17 -32.23 4.97
C ASN A 306 5.73 -32.82 3.62
N GLY A 307 6.52 -32.67 2.56
CA GLY A 307 6.26 -33.24 1.23
C GLY A 307 5.21 -32.48 0.41
N VAL A 308 4.69 -31.37 0.90
CA VAL A 308 3.70 -30.53 0.20
C VAL A 308 4.42 -29.54 -0.69
N GLN A 309 4.22 -29.62 -2.02
CA GLN A 309 4.91 -28.74 -2.96
C GLN A 309 4.24 -27.36 -3.03
N PRO A 310 5.04 -26.25 -2.93
CA PRO A 310 4.56 -24.91 -3.18
C PRO A 310 4.02 -24.75 -4.60
N ASN A 311 2.86 -24.09 -4.73
CA ASN A 311 2.19 -23.83 -6.00
C ASN A 311 2.24 -22.33 -6.37
N ASN A 312 1.60 -21.96 -7.48
CA ASN A 312 1.52 -20.56 -7.94
C ASN A 312 1.04 -19.60 -6.84
N VAL A 313 0.01 -19.99 -6.08
CA VAL A 313 -0.55 -19.17 -4.99
C VAL A 313 0.47 -18.95 -3.88
N THR A 314 1.23 -19.99 -3.49
CA THR A 314 2.28 -19.91 -2.47
C THR A 314 3.33 -18.84 -2.84
N TYR A 315 3.85 -18.94 -4.08
CA TYR A 315 4.84 -17.98 -4.57
C TYR A 315 4.26 -16.57 -4.71
N SER A 316 3.01 -16.44 -5.20
CA SER A 316 2.33 -15.15 -5.34
C SER A 316 2.17 -14.44 -4.00
N CYS A 317 1.75 -15.15 -2.95
CA CYS A 317 1.63 -14.62 -1.59
C CYS A 317 2.98 -14.09 -1.06
N MET A 318 4.06 -14.86 -1.27
CA MET A 318 5.40 -14.45 -0.82
C MET A 318 5.95 -13.26 -1.60
N ILE A 319 5.83 -13.28 -2.93
CA ILE A 319 6.26 -12.15 -3.78
C ILE A 319 5.51 -10.89 -3.39
N HIS A 320 4.20 -10.98 -3.18
CA HIS A 320 3.39 -9.87 -2.71
C HIS A 320 3.81 -9.39 -1.30
N GLY A 321 4.05 -10.33 -0.37
CA GLY A 321 4.52 -10.02 0.99
C GLY A 321 5.86 -9.28 0.99
N TYR A 322 6.86 -9.75 0.25
CA TYR A 322 8.14 -9.06 0.09
C TYR A 322 7.99 -7.71 -0.60
N SER A 323 7.12 -7.62 -1.62
CA SER A 323 6.87 -6.39 -2.37
C SER A 323 6.26 -5.30 -1.48
N THR A 324 5.33 -5.65 -0.59
CA THR A 324 4.70 -4.69 0.34
C THR A 324 5.67 -4.16 1.41
N LEU A 325 6.70 -4.96 1.76
CA LEU A 325 7.76 -4.58 2.69
C LEU A 325 8.93 -3.85 2.01
N GLY A 326 8.90 -3.67 0.70
CA GLY A 326 10.00 -3.08 -0.05
C GLY A 326 11.23 -3.98 -0.20
N ARG A 327 11.13 -5.27 0.12
CA ARG A 327 12.21 -6.26 -0.03
C ARG A 327 12.26 -6.80 -1.46
N TRP A 328 12.43 -5.91 -2.44
CA TRP A 328 12.37 -6.23 -3.86
C TRP A 328 13.38 -7.30 -4.30
N LYS A 329 14.58 -7.38 -3.65
CA LYS A 329 15.59 -8.42 -3.96
C LYS A 329 15.07 -9.83 -3.66
N ASP A 330 14.39 -9.98 -2.52
CA ASP A 330 13.82 -11.27 -2.10
C ASP A 330 12.60 -11.62 -2.96
N ALA A 331 11.77 -10.63 -3.31
CA ALA A 331 10.67 -10.80 -4.25
C ALA A 331 11.17 -11.28 -5.62
N ALA A 332 12.22 -10.66 -6.16
CA ALA A 332 12.82 -11.05 -7.43
C ALA A 332 13.46 -12.46 -7.38
N LYS A 333 14.07 -12.83 -6.24
CA LYS A 333 14.60 -14.18 -6.01
C LYS A 333 13.49 -15.24 -6.05
N MET A 334 12.38 -14.98 -5.34
CA MET A 334 11.22 -15.89 -5.33
C MET A 334 10.58 -16.01 -6.71
N PHE A 335 10.49 -14.91 -7.45
CA PHE A 335 9.98 -14.92 -8.83
C PHE A 335 10.86 -15.76 -9.76
N LYS A 336 12.19 -15.64 -9.65
CA LYS A 336 13.13 -16.49 -10.39
C LYS A 336 13.02 -17.96 -10.00
N GLU A 337 12.81 -18.26 -8.73
CA GLU A 337 12.61 -19.64 -8.28
C GLU A 337 11.30 -20.23 -8.81
N MET A 338 10.21 -19.47 -8.76
CA MET A 338 8.92 -19.84 -9.33
C MET A 338 9.04 -20.22 -10.82
N THR A 339 9.71 -19.36 -11.59
CA THR A 339 9.90 -19.60 -13.04
C THR A 339 10.84 -20.77 -13.33
N LYS A 340 11.89 -21.00 -12.52
CA LYS A 340 12.77 -22.15 -12.63
C LYS A 340 12.06 -23.49 -12.39
N ARG A 341 11.03 -23.50 -11.54
CA ARG A 341 10.17 -24.67 -11.28
C ARG A 341 9.12 -24.91 -12.36
N GLY A 342 9.13 -24.12 -13.44
CA GLY A 342 8.14 -24.21 -14.53
C GLY A 342 6.77 -23.67 -14.17
N LEU A 343 6.63 -22.99 -13.04
CA LEU A 343 5.38 -22.33 -12.65
C LEU A 343 5.22 -21.02 -13.42
N ILE A 344 4.02 -20.78 -13.95
CA ILE A 344 3.71 -19.57 -14.72
C ILE A 344 3.17 -18.51 -13.77
N PRO A 345 3.87 -17.36 -13.56
CA PRO A 345 3.37 -16.26 -12.77
C PRO A 345 2.09 -15.69 -13.40
N ASP A 346 1.09 -15.40 -12.59
CA ASP A 346 -0.13 -14.69 -13.03
C ASP A 346 0.08 -13.16 -13.11
N ASN A 347 -0.88 -12.44 -13.66
CA ASN A 347 -0.83 -10.99 -13.78
C ASN A 347 -0.67 -10.29 -12.42
N PHE A 348 -1.29 -10.84 -11.36
CA PHE A 348 -1.18 -10.28 -10.00
C PHE A 348 0.24 -10.39 -9.45
N THR A 349 0.90 -11.53 -9.64
CA THR A 349 2.29 -11.75 -9.22
C THR A 349 3.26 -10.83 -9.95
N CYS A 350 3.11 -10.73 -11.29
CA CYS A 350 3.92 -9.83 -12.11
C CYS A 350 3.73 -8.37 -11.68
N SER A 351 2.49 -7.93 -11.53
CA SER A 351 2.15 -6.56 -11.10
C SER A 351 2.67 -6.23 -9.70
N SER A 352 2.65 -7.19 -8.77
CA SER A 352 3.22 -7.03 -7.42
C SER A 352 4.73 -6.81 -7.46
N LEU A 353 5.45 -7.60 -8.26
CA LEU A 353 6.91 -7.46 -8.43
C LEU A 353 7.25 -6.14 -9.13
N MET A 354 6.56 -5.81 -10.24
CA MET A 354 6.77 -4.55 -10.97
C MET A 354 6.53 -3.34 -10.07
N THR A 355 5.45 -3.35 -9.26
CA THR A 355 5.17 -2.28 -8.30
C THR A 355 6.31 -2.09 -7.29
N SER A 356 6.85 -3.20 -6.79
CA SER A 356 7.98 -3.14 -5.85
C SER A 356 9.25 -2.60 -6.50
N LEU A 357 9.56 -3.02 -7.72
CA LEU A 357 10.72 -2.54 -8.48
C LEU A 357 10.59 -1.04 -8.80
N CYS A 358 9.44 -0.59 -9.29
CA CYS A 358 9.17 0.82 -9.61
C CYS A 358 9.28 1.73 -8.37
N LYS A 359 8.79 1.29 -7.20
CA LYS A 359 8.93 2.06 -5.94
C LYS A 359 10.39 2.27 -5.51
N HIS A 360 11.32 1.46 -5.99
CA HIS A 360 12.75 1.53 -5.66
C HIS A 360 13.61 2.09 -6.81
N GLY A 361 13.01 2.79 -7.77
CA GLY A 361 13.73 3.41 -8.87
C GLY A 361 14.34 2.42 -9.87
N ARG A 362 13.69 1.26 -10.06
CA ARG A 362 14.18 0.19 -10.95
C ARG A 362 13.18 -0.10 -12.07
N SER A 363 12.68 0.94 -12.72
CA SER A 363 11.68 0.83 -13.78
C SER A 363 12.13 -0.01 -14.98
N LYS A 364 13.44 0.00 -15.31
CA LYS A 364 14.01 -0.83 -16.39
C LYS A 364 13.89 -2.33 -16.11
N GLU A 365 14.08 -2.76 -14.85
CA GLU A 365 13.88 -4.16 -14.48
C GLU A 365 12.40 -4.53 -14.43
N ALA A 366 11.55 -3.59 -14.01
CA ALA A 366 10.10 -3.77 -14.08
C ALA A 366 9.64 -3.94 -15.54
N ALA A 367 10.23 -3.21 -16.49
CA ALA A 367 10.00 -3.38 -17.93
C ALA A 367 10.38 -4.79 -18.42
N GLN A 368 11.51 -5.34 -17.98
CA GLN A 368 11.90 -6.72 -18.33
C GLN A 368 10.90 -7.76 -17.83
N VAL A 369 10.30 -7.53 -16.64
CA VAL A 369 9.23 -8.40 -16.13
C VAL A 369 7.98 -8.28 -16.99
N PHE A 370 7.61 -7.06 -17.39
CA PHE A 370 6.49 -6.78 -18.28
C PHE A 370 6.67 -7.46 -19.65
N ASP A 371 7.84 -7.31 -20.28
CA ASP A 371 8.16 -7.93 -21.57
C ASP A 371 8.14 -9.46 -21.48
N SER A 372 8.67 -10.02 -20.39
CA SER A 372 8.63 -11.46 -20.12
C SER A 372 7.19 -11.99 -19.96
N MET A 373 6.29 -11.19 -19.38
CA MET A 373 4.88 -11.51 -19.23
C MET A 373 4.17 -11.54 -20.59
N THR A 374 4.39 -10.51 -21.43
CA THR A 374 3.80 -10.41 -22.76
C THR A 374 4.32 -11.50 -23.71
N ALA A 375 5.61 -11.80 -23.68
CA ALA A 375 6.24 -12.86 -24.48
C ALA A 375 5.68 -14.27 -24.14
N LYS A 376 5.18 -14.48 -22.93
CA LYS A 376 4.53 -15.74 -22.52
C LYS A 376 3.04 -15.80 -22.83
N GLY A 377 2.51 -14.84 -23.57
CA GLY A 377 1.11 -14.82 -24.02
C GLY A 377 0.11 -14.31 -22.98
N HIS A 378 0.56 -13.76 -21.86
CA HIS A 378 -0.33 -13.05 -20.94
C HIS A 378 -0.78 -11.74 -21.58
N LYS A 379 -2.08 -11.53 -21.66
CA LYS A 379 -2.62 -10.23 -22.10
C LYS A 379 -2.25 -9.19 -21.05
N SER A 380 -1.43 -8.20 -21.44
CA SER A 380 -1.18 -7.03 -20.63
C SER A 380 -2.49 -6.28 -20.43
N ASP A 381 -2.77 -5.94 -19.18
CA ASP A 381 -3.95 -5.17 -18.81
C ASP A 381 -3.58 -3.70 -18.52
N ILE A 382 -4.57 -2.87 -18.39
CA ILE A 382 -4.39 -1.44 -18.10
C ILE A 382 -3.63 -1.23 -16.78
N VAL A 383 -3.72 -2.18 -15.83
CA VAL A 383 -3.06 -2.10 -14.54
C VAL A 383 -1.55 -2.24 -14.71
N SER A 384 -1.10 -3.24 -15.46
CA SER A 384 0.32 -3.49 -15.74
C SER A 384 0.99 -2.30 -16.45
N TYR A 385 0.31 -1.72 -17.46
CA TYR A 385 0.78 -0.49 -18.12
C TYR A 385 0.86 0.68 -17.15
N THR A 386 -0.15 0.89 -16.31
CA THR A 386 -0.18 2.00 -15.34
C THR A 386 0.94 1.90 -14.32
N ILE A 387 1.25 0.70 -13.82
CA ILE A 387 2.36 0.48 -12.88
C ILE A 387 3.69 0.88 -13.51
N LEU A 388 3.94 0.46 -14.75
CA LEU A 388 5.20 0.75 -15.43
C LEU A 388 5.31 2.22 -15.84
N LEU A 389 4.20 2.83 -16.31
CA LEU A 389 4.12 4.27 -16.57
C LEU A 389 4.44 5.09 -15.31
N HIS A 390 3.89 4.69 -14.15
CA HIS A 390 4.19 5.33 -12.88
C HIS A 390 5.67 5.13 -12.47
N GLY A 391 6.25 3.96 -12.75
CA GLY A 391 7.67 3.69 -12.54
C GLY A 391 8.55 4.62 -13.37
N TYR A 392 8.33 4.71 -14.67
CA TYR A 392 9.06 5.62 -15.56
C TYR A 392 8.87 7.10 -15.17
N ALA A 393 7.64 7.48 -14.79
CA ALA A 393 7.35 8.81 -14.28
C ALA A 393 8.16 9.16 -13.02
N SER A 394 8.31 8.19 -12.11
CA SER A 394 9.06 8.36 -10.86
C SER A 394 10.58 8.43 -11.09
N ASP A 395 11.08 7.69 -12.08
CA ASP A 395 12.51 7.65 -12.44
C ASP A 395 12.90 8.79 -13.40
N GLY A 396 11.93 9.60 -13.88
CA GLY A 396 12.18 10.68 -14.84
C GLY A 396 12.47 10.21 -16.26
N CYS A 397 12.15 8.97 -16.60
CA CYS A 397 12.35 8.38 -17.92
C CYS A 397 11.19 8.71 -18.89
N PHE A 398 11.04 9.99 -19.26
CA PHE A 398 9.89 10.49 -20.02
C PHE A 398 9.79 9.91 -21.43
N VAL A 399 10.90 9.63 -22.10
CA VAL A 399 10.90 9.02 -23.43
C VAL A 399 10.31 7.62 -23.37
N ASP A 400 10.78 6.79 -22.43
CA ASP A 400 10.28 5.43 -22.25
C ASP A 400 8.79 5.44 -21.82
N MET A 401 8.41 6.43 -21.01
CA MET A 401 7.02 6.62 -20.57
C MET A 401 6.07 6.88 -21.76
N ILE A 402 6.44 7.78 -22.68
CA ILE A 402 5.62 8.09 -23.85
C ILE A 402 5.60 6.92 -24.85
N ASN A 403 6.75 6.27 -25.06
CA ASN A 403 6.81 5.07 -25.90
C ASN A 403 5.87 3.97 -25.40
N LEU A 404 5.86 3.76 -24.07
CA LEU A 404 4.98 2.78 -23.45
C LEU A 404 3.50 3.18 -23.56
N PHE A 405 3.18 4.46 -23.43
CA PHE A 405 1.82 4.99 -23.60
C PHE A 405 1.32 4.80 -25.04
N ASN A 406 2.17 5.03 -26.04
CA ASN A 406 1.84 4.78 -27.43
C ASN A 406 1.65 3.28 -27.71
N SER A 407 2.56 2.43 -27.22
CA SER A 407 2.42 0.97 -27.29
C SER A 407 1.13 0.46 -26.67
N MET A 408 0.67 1.08 -25.57
CA MET A 408 -0.62 0.75 -24.95
C MET A 408 -1.78 0.98 -25.93
N LYS A 409 -1.77 2.13 -26.64
CA LYS A 409 -2.79 2.47 -27.65
C LYS A 409 -2.72 1.54 -28.86
N ASP A 410 -1.51 1.25 -29.35
CA ASP A 410 -1.28 0.36 -30.50
C ASP A 410 -1.78 -1.07 -30.21
N ASN A 411 -1.69 -1.52 -28.96
CA ASN A 411 -2.24 -2.80 -28.50
C ASN A 411 -3.77 -2.76 -28.24
N GLY A 412 -4.46 -1.68 -28.61
CA GLY A 412 -5.90 -1.56 -28.48
C GLY A 412 -6.41 -1.36 -27.05
N ILE A 413 -5.54 -1.02 -26.10
CA ILE A 413 -5.93 -0.76 -24.72
C ILE A 413 -6.26 0.72 -24.57
N VAL A 414 -7.52 1.04 -24.31
CA VAL A 414 -7.98 2.42 -24.16
C VAL A 414 -7.49 3.00 -22.84
N PRO A 415 -6.72 4.12 -22.84
CA PRO A 415 -6.30 4.78 -21.63
C PRO A 415 -7.50 5.30 -20.80
N ASN A 416 -7.45 5.10 -19.50
CA ASN A 416 -8.45 5.66 -18.59
C ASN A 416 -7.93 6.96 -17.93
N CYS A 417 -8.79 7.62 -17.16
CA CYS A 417 -8.47 8.84 -16.43
C CYS A 417 -7.22 8.68 -15.53
N HIS A 418 -7.00 7.48 -14.96
CA HIS A 418 -5.85 7.22 -14.09
C HIS A 418 -4.52 7.23 -14.85
N VAL A 419 -4.46 6.65 -16.04
CA VAL A 419 -3.28 6.69 -16.93
C VAL A 419 -2.94 8.14 -17.29
N PHE A 420 -3.91 8.92 -17.71
CA PHE A 420 -3.70 10.33 -18.02
C PHE A 420 -3.21 11.12 -16.79
N ASN A 421 -3.77 10.87 -15.60
CA ASN A 421 -3.34 11.53 -14.37
C ASN A 421 -1.88 11.20 -14.01
N VAL A 422 -1.40 9.99 -14.28
CA VAL A 422 0.01 9.62 -14.10
C VAL A 422 0.90 10.44 -15.03
N LEU A 423 0.54 10.55 -16.31
CA LEU A 423 1.31 11.29 -17.32
C LEU A 423 1.33 12.79 -17.02
N ILE A 424 0.16 13.39 -16.79
CA ILE A 424 0.03 14.81 -16.44
C ILE A 424 0.82 15.11 -15.16
N GLY A 425 0.66 14.26 -14.14
CA GLY A 425 1.36 14.42 -12.86
C GLY A 425 2.88 14.30 -12.98
N ALA A 426 3.38 13.45 -13.87
CA ALA A 426 4.82 13.29 -14.13
C ALA A 426 5.43 14.57 -14.73
N TYR A 427 4.83 15.08 -15.81
CA TYR A 427 5.28 16.32 -16.44
C TYR A 427 5.13 17.54 -15.53
N ALA A 428 4.00 17.63 -14.81
CA ALA A 428 3.71 18.69 -13.86
C ALA A 428 4.72 18.75 -12.70
N LYS A 429 5.15 17.62 -12.16
CA LYS A 429 6.18 17.56 -11.10
C LYS A 429 7.55 18.09 -11.57
N CYS A 430 7.89 17.88 -12.82
CA CYS A 430 9.14 18.34 -13.41
C CYS A 430 9.08 19.76 -13.98
N GLY A 431 7.94 20.45 -13.81
CA GLY A 431 7.75 21.81 -14.31
C GLY A 431 7.54 21.91 -15.83
N MET A 432 7.40 20.78 -16.53
CA MET A 432 7.15 20.72 -17.97
C MET A 432 5.65 20.88 -18.26
N MET A 433 5.12 22.07 -17.96
CA MET A 433 3.68 22.30 -17.97
C MET A 433 3.07 22.26 -19.38
N ASP A 434 3.82 22.67 -20.40
CA ASP A 434 3.35 22.66 -21.79
C ASP A 434 3.04 21.23 -22.25
N GLN A 435 3.93 20.26 -21.91
CA GLN A 435 3.71 18.83 -22.19
C GLN A 435 2.54 18.29 -21.36
N ALA A 436 2.43 18.69 -20.10
CA ALA A 436 1.30 18.29 -19.26
C ALA A 436 -0.03 18.76 -19.85
N MET A 437 -0.09 19.97 -20.40
CA MET A 437 -1.28 20.51 -21.05
C MET A 437 -1.59 19.84 -22.40
N LEU A 438 -0.58 19.43 -23.16
CA LEU A 438 -0.79 18.61 -24.38
C LEU A 438 -1.48 17.28 -24.02
N ILE A 439 -1.03 16.58 -22.99
CA ILE A 439 -1.64 15.34 -22.53
C ILE A 439 -3.05 15.59 -21.96
N PHE A 440 -3.26 16.71 -21.26
CA PHE A 440 -4.60 17.10 -20.79
C PHE A 440 -5.58 17.33 -21.94
N ASN A 441 -5.14 17.98 -23.00
CA ASN A 441 -5.97 18.19 -24.19
C ASN A 441 -6.20 16.87 -24.96
N GLU A 442 -5.19 15.99 -25.05
CA GLU A 442 -5.33 14.66 -25.64
C GLU A 442 -6.37 13.83 -24.88
N MET A 443 -6.34 13.86 -23.53
CA MET A 443 -7.34 13.20 -22.69
C MET A 443 -8.77 13.58 -23.10
N ARG A 444 -9.02 14.88 -23.27
CA ARG A 444 -10.32 15.42 -23.71
C ARG A 444 -10.65 15.01 -25.15
N GLY A 445 -9.67 15.05 -26.04
CA GLY A 445 -9.83 14.64 -27.44
C GLY A 445 -10.20 13.16 -27.60
N GLN A 446 -9.80 12.32 -26.65
CA GLN A 446 -10.17 10.90 -26.59
C GLN A 446 -11.50 10.64 -25.87
N GLY A 447 -12.24 11.68 -25.45
CA GLY A 447 -13.52 11.56 -24.76
C GLY A 447 -13.41 11.16 -23.30
N VAL A 448 -12.21 11.18 -22.71
CA VAL A 448 -12.00 10.92 -21.28
C VAL A 448 -12.13 12.23 -20.51
N SER A 449 -13.17 12.35 -19.68
CA SER A 449 -13.39 13.57 -18.89
C SER A 449 -12.36 13.73 -17.79
N PRO A 450 -11.68 14.90 -17.67
CA PRO A 450 -10.85 15.23 -16.53
C PRO A 450 -11.67 15.21 -15.24
N ASN A 451 -11.13 14.61 -14.18
CA ASN A 451 -11.78 14.56 -12.88
C ASN A 451 -11.11 15.51 -11.87
N VAL A 452 -11.64 15.56 -10.65
CA VAL A 452 -11.10 16.38 -9.55
C VAL A 452 -9.58 16.20 -9.37
N VAL A 453 -9.05 14.98 -9.52
CA VAL A 453 -7.61 14.70 -9.37
C VAL A 453 -6.80 15.35 -10.49
N THR A 454 -7.30 15.27 -11.74
CA THR A 454 -6.68 15.91 -12.91
C THR A 454 -6.58 17.41 -12.71
N TYR A 455 -7.73 18.05 -12.40
CA TYR A 455 -7.76 19.50 -12.14
C TYR A 455 -6.89 19.90 -10.96
N THR A 456 -6.94 19.17 -9.85
CA THR A 456 -6.06 19.43 -8.69
C THR A 456 -4.59 19.45 -9.08
N THR A 457 -4.15 18.47 -9.90
CA THR A 457 -2.75 18.38 -10.33
C THR A 457 -2.34 19.57 -11.20
N VAL A 458 -3.18 19.96 -12.14
CA VAL A 458 -2.94 21.10 -13.05
C VAL A 458 -2.95 22.41 -12.27
N ILE A 459 -3.97 22.65 -11.45
CA ILE A 459 -4.13 23.84 -10.62
C ILE A 459 -2.95 23.99 -9.64
N ALA A 460 -2.60 22.90 -8.93
CA ALA A 460 -1.46 22.92 -7.99
C ALA A 460 -0.13 23.26 -8.68
N THR A 461 0.03 22.80 -9.91
CA THR A 461 1.26 23.08 -10.66
C THR A 461 1.32 24.52 -11.15
N PHE A 462 0.25 25.05 -11.74
CA PHE A 462 0.17 26.48 -12.12
C PHE A 462 0.36 27.40 -10.91
N SER A 463 -0.29 27.07 -9.77
CA SER A 463 -0.16 27.83 -8.52
C SER A 463 1.30 27.85 -8.03
N ARG A 464 1.99 26.70 -8.06
CA ARG A 464 3.40 26.59 -7.67
C ARG A 464 4.35 27.34 -8.60
N MET A 465 4.02 27.43 -9.92
CA MET A 465 4.79 28.17 -10.91
C MET A 465 4.50 29.69 -10.90
N GLY A 466 3.59 30.16 -10.07
CA GLY A 466 3.19 31.57 -10.00
C GLY A 466 2.20 31.99 -11.08
N LYS A 467 1.75 31.09 -11.92
CA LYS A 467 0.75 31.35 -12.98
C LYS A 467 -0.66 31.29 -12.39
N MET A 468 -0.97 32.23 -11.48
CA MET A 468 -2.24 32.24 -10.75
C MET A 468 -3.46 32.46 -11.66
N VAL A 469 -3.31 33.21 -12.74
CA VAL A 469 -4.38 33.46 -13.72
C VAL A 469 -4.78 32.14 -14.37
N ASP A 470 -3.79 31.35 -14.87
CA ASP A 470 -4.04 30.06 -15.49
C ASP A 470 -4.62 29.05 -14.48
N ALA A 471 -4.18 29.12 -13.22
CA ALA A 471 -4.70 28.27 -12.15
C ALA A 471 -6.18 28.56 -11.85
N MET A 472 -6.58 29.83 -11.83
CA MET A 472 -7.96 30.26 -11.62
C MET A 472 -8.84 29.91 -12.83
N GLU A 473 -8.34 30.08 -14.06
CA GLU A 473 -9.04 29.65 -15.26
C GLU A 473 -9.38 28.14 -15.22
N LYS A 474 -8.42 27.31 -14.80
CA LYS A 474 -8.67 25.87 -14.67
C LYS A 474 -9.58 25.51 -13.50
N PHE A 475 -9.62 26.33 -12.47
CA PHE A 475 -10.57 26.20 -11.37
C PHE A 475 -12.01 26.51 -11.84
N ASP A 476 -12.19 27.57 -12.60
CA ASP A 476 -13.49 27.97 -13.16
C ASP A 476 -13.95 26.93 -14.21
N GLU A 477 -13.04 26.44 -15.06
CA GLU A 477 -13.31 25.34 -15.99
C GLU A 477 -13.78 24.08 -15.26
N MET A 478 -13.14 23.70 -14.15
CA MET A 478 -13.54 22.56 -13.32
C MET A 478 -14.99 22.69 -12.85
N ILE A 479 -15.37 23.87 -12.35
CA ILE A 479 -16.73 24.14 -11.88
C ILE A 479 -17.73 24.10 -13.05
N ALA A 480 -17.38 24.68 -14.21
CA ALA A 480 -18.21 24.67 -15.41
C ALA A 480 -18.46 23.25 -15.94
N MET A 481 -17.50 22.33 -15.76
CA MET A 481 -17.65 20.92 -16.13
C MET A 481 -18.45 20.10 -15.10
N GLY A 482 -18.92 20.71 -14.02
CA GLY A 482 -19.71 20.06 -12.98
C GLY A 482 -18.90 19.34 -11.90
N GLU A 483 -17.57 19.39 -11.96
CA GLU A 483 -16.68 18.80 -10.95
C GLU A 483 -16.62 19.71 -9.71
N GLN A 484 -16.93 19.15 -8.54
CA GLN A 484 -16.95 19.92 -7.29
C GLN A 484 -15.54 20.07 -6.71
N PRO A 485 -15.05 21.31 -6.52
CA PRO A 485 -13.76 21.54 -5.88
C PRO A 485 -13.75 20.97 -4.45
N ASN A 486 -12.68 20.27 -4.12
CA ASN A 486 -12.46 19.71 -2.80
C ASN A 486 -11.36 20.49 -2.04
N GLN A 487 -11.13 20.12 -0.77
CA GLN A 487 -10.12 20.77 0.07
C GLN A 487 -8.72 20.85 -0.57
N PRO A 488 -8.15 19.80 -1.23
CA PRO A 488 -6.87 19.89 -1.92
C PRO A 488 -6.80 20.95 -3.03
N VAL A 489 -7.89 21.18 -3.77
CA VAL A 489 -7.94 22.21 -4.82
C VAL A 489 -7.81 23.59 -4.19
N TYR A 490 -8.66 23.90 -3.19
CA TYR A 490 -8.58 25.19 -2.48
C TYR A 490 -7.23 25.38 -1.80
N ASN A 491 -6.71 24.35 -1.13
CA ASN A 491 -5.38 24.44 -0.51
C ASN A 491 -4.28 24.79 -1.53
N SER A 492 -4.34 24.20 -2.73
CA SER A 492 -3.36 24.50 -3.79
C SER A 492 -3.44 25.96 -4.26
N LEU A 493 -4.65 26.49 -4.44
CA LEU A 493 -4.87 27.89 -4.80
C LEU A 493 -4.46 28.85 -3.67
N ILE A 494 -4.88 28.58 -2.43
CA ILE A 494 -4.52 29.37 -1.26
C ILE A 494 -3.00 29.39 -1.07
N GLN A 495 -2.34 28.22 -1.19
CA GLN A 495 -0.88 28.15 -1.13
C GLN A 495 -0.22 29.00 -2.23
N GLY A 496 -0.72 28.91 -3.46
CA GLY A 496 -0.23 29.71 -4.58
C GLY A 496 -0.36 31.21 -4.30
N CYS A 497 -1.54 31.67 -3.90
CA CYS A 497 -1.77 33.08 -3.52
C CYS A 497 -0.84 33.54 -2.40
N CYS A 498 -0.71 32.72 -1.34
CA CYS A 498 0.19 33.03 -0.22
C CYS A 498 1.67 33.13 -0.64
N MET A 499 2.14 32.18 -1.46
CA MET A 499 3.53 32.16 -1.95
C MET A 499 3.84 33.36 -2.88
N HIS A 500 2.85 33.86 -3.59
CA HIS A 500 3.02 35.03 -4.51
C HIS A 500 2.56 36.35 -3.94
N GLY A 501 2.13 36.38 -2.68
CA GLY A 501 1.84 37.64 -1.92
C GLY A 501 0.42 38.18 -2.09
N ASP A 502 -0.47 37.44 -2.77
CA ASP A 502 -1.88 37.85 -2.93
C ASP A 502 -2.73 37.32 -1.75
N LEU A 503 -2.56 37.99 -0.62
CA LEU A 503 -3.25 37.63 0.63
C LEU A 503 -4.75 37.97 0.60
N VAL A 504 -5.15 38.91 -0.22
CA VAL A 504 -6.57 39.28 -0.37
C VAL A 504 -7.30 38.14 -1.02
N LYS A 505 -6.78 37.64 -2.14
CA LYS A 505 -7.35 36.48 -2.84
C LYS A 505 -7.32 35.20 -2.00
N ALA A 506 -6.23 35.00 -1.24
CA ALA A 506 -6.14 33.87 -0.31
C ALA A 506 -7.28 33.89 0.72
N LYS A 507 -7.59 35.05 1.30
CA LYS A 507 -8.68 35.24 2.27
C LYS A 507 -10.06 35.04 1.63
N GLU A 508 -10.26 35.50 0.40
CA GLU A 508 -11.50 35.30 -0.36
C GLU A 508 -11.73 33.78 -0.59
N LEU A 509 -10.69 33.03 -1.04
CA LEU A 509 -10.77 31.59 -1.26
C LEU A 509 -11.06 30.81 0.03
N VAL A 510 -10.49 31.22 1.17
CA VAL A 510 -10.81 30.60 2.47
C VAL A 510 -12.28 30.88 2.84
N SER A 511 -12.77 32.07 2.60
CA SER A 511 -14.18 32.43 2.88
C SER A 511 -15.14 31.66 1.97
N GLU A 512 -14.82 31.54 0.68
CA GLU A 512 -15.59 30.75 -0.30
C GLU A 512 -15.64 29.27 0.09
N MET A 513 -14.48 28.69 0.48
CA MET A 513 -14.35 27.31 0.94
C MET A 513 -15.29 27.02 2.13
N VAL A 514 -15.30 27.93 3.12
CA VAL A 514 -16.19 27.82 4.30
C VAL A 514 -17.66 27.93 3.90
N ASN A 515 -18.00 28.88 3.02
CA ASN A 515 -19.38 29.08 2.56
C ASN A 515 -19.93 27.87 1.79
N LYS A 516 -19.06 27.11 1.13
CA LYS A 516 -19.40 25.84 0.45
C LYS A 516 -19.41 24.63 1.38
N GLY A 517 -19.23 24.82 2.70
CA GLY A 517 -19.21 23.75 3.69
C GLY A 517 -17.96 22.88 3.67
N ILE A 518 -16.90 23.29 2.99
CA ILE A 518 -15.62 22.60 2.94
C ILE A 518 -14.80 23.00 4.17
N PRO A 519 -14.19 22.07 4.91
CA PRO A 519 -13.38 22.42 6.08
C PRO A 519 -12.25 23.36 5.71
N ARG A 520 -12.09 24.49 6.44
CA ARG A 520 -10.99 25.42 6.24
C ARG A 520 -9.62 24.77 6.38
N PRO A 521 -8.56 25.33 5.77
CA PRO A 521 -7.21 24.83 5.96
C PRO A 521 -6.83 24.86 7.44
N ASN A 522 -6.19 23.82 7.93
CA ASN A 522 -5.78 23.72 9.33
C ASN A 522 -4.44 24.42 9.58
N ILE A 523 -4.07 24.58 10.85
CA ILE A 523 -2.82 25.22 11.26
C ILE A 523 -1.57 24.54 10.66
N VAL A 524 -1.61 23.23 10.42
CA VAL A 524 -0.48 22.47 9.82
C VAL A 524 -0.22 22.93 8.38
N PHE A 525 -1.27 23.19 7.61
CA PHE A 525 -1.17 23.72 6.25
C PHE A 525 -0.48 25.11 6.26
N PHE A 526 -0.98 26.03 7.07
CA PHE A 526 -0.41 27.39 7.16
C PHE A 526 1.03 27.38 7.69
N THR A 527 1.34 26.54 8.67
CA THR A 527 2.71 26.36 9.16
C THR A 527 3.65 25.87 8.05
N SER A 528 3.17 24.98 7.16
CA SER A 528 3.95 24.53 5.99
C SER A 528 4.24 25.67 5.01
N VAL A 529 3.25 26.56 4.76
CA VAL A 529 3.43 27.75 3.89
C VAL A 529 4.42 28.71 4.53
N ILE A 530 4.27 29.03 5.82
CA ILE A 530 5.19 29.89 6.59
C ILE A 530 6.61 29.32 6.51
N ASN A 531 6.79 28.01 6.73
CA ASN A 531 8.11 27.38 6.64
C ASN A 531 8.74 27.49 5.23
N SER A 532 7.94 27.36 4.18
CA SER A 532 8.43 27.52 2.80
C SER A 532 8.92 28.94 2.55
N LEU A 533 8.14 29.96 2.93
CA LEU A 533 8.52 31.38 2.81
C LEU A 533 9.77 31.72 3.65
N CYS A 534 9.87 31.18 4.87
CA CYS A 534 11.04 31.38 5.72
C CYS A 534 12.32 30.81 5.08
N LYS A 535 12.23 29.61 4.46
CA LYS A 535 13.36 29.00 3.75
C LYS A 535 13.80 29.77 2.50
N GLU A 536 12.86 30.46 1.83
CA GLU A 536 13.15 31.36 0.72
C GLU A 536 13.67 32.70 1.18
N GLY A 537 13.81 32.97 2.48
CA GLY A 537 14.22 34.25 3.04
C GLY A 537 13.12 35.34 3.07
N ARG A 538 11.90 35.01 2.68
CA ARG A 538 10.73 35.91 2.60
C ARG A 538 9.96 35.96 3.93
N VAL A 539 10.67 36.27 5.00
CA VAL A 539 10.13 36.18 6.37
C VAL A 539 9.05 37.24 6.65
N MET A 540 9.04 38.38 5.94
CA MET A 540 7.97 39.37 6.09
C MET A 540 6.65 38.83 5.53
N ASP A 541 6.68 38.13 4.40
CA ASP A 541 5.50 37.50 3.85
C ASP A 541 5.01 36.37 4.77
N ALA A 542 5.94 35.62 5.36
CA ALA A 542 5.62 34.59 6.37
C ALA A 542 4.92 35.19 7.60
N GLN A 543 5.34 36.40 8.06
CA GLN A 543 4.66 37.13 9.13
C GLN A 543 3.24 37.52 8.73
N HIS A 544 3.04 38.04 7.52
CA HIS A 544 1.70 38.39 7.05
C HIS A 544 0.77 37.18 6.99
N ILE A 545 1.30 35.99 6.60
CA ILE A 545 0.51 34.73 6.67
C ILE A 545 0.18 34.36 8.11
N PHE A 546 1.13 34.52 9.03
CA PHE A 546 0.90 34.28 10.45
C PHE A 546 -0.21 35.21 11.00
N ASP A 547 -0.20 36.47 10.63
CA ASP A 547 -1.23 37.45 11.02
C ASP A 547 -2.59 37.08 10.38
N LEU A 548 -2.60 36.61 9.13
CA LEU A 548 -3.79 36.10 8.44
C LEU A 548 -4.39 34.89 9.18
N VAL A 549 -3.57 33.96 9.66
CA VAL A 549 -4.00 32.80 10.43
C VAL A 549 -4.80 33.20 11.68
N ILE A 550 -4.29 34.20 12.39
CA ILE A 550 -4.99 34.74 13.58
C ILE A 550 -6.33 35.41 13.17
N GLN A 551 -6.34 36.18 12.05
CA GLN A 551 -7.54 36.85 11.53
C GLN A 551 -8.64 35.85 11.10
N ILE A 552 -8.27 34.68 10.60
CA ILE A 552 -9.21 33.60 10.21
C ILE A 552 -9.77 32.88 11.44
N GLY A 553 -9.19 33.12 12.63
CA GLY A 553 -9.61 32.50 13.89
C GLY A 553 -8.96 31.14 14.17
N GLU A 554 -7.88 30.78 13.45
CA GLU A 554 -7.03 29.64 13.79
C GLU A 554 -6.04 30.04 14.90
N ARG A 555 -5.72 29.10 15.78
CA ARG A 555 -4.77 29.35 16.89
C ARG A 555 -3.39 28.79 16.52
N PRO A 556 -2.36 29.67 16.37
CA PRO A 556 -0.99 29.23 16.19
C PRO A 556 -0.55 28.34 17.37
N ASN A 557 0.15 27.26 17.07
CA ASN A 557 0.74 26.38 18.07
C ASN A 557 2.26 26.61 18.19
N ALA A 558 2.92 25.94 19.13
CA ALA A 558 4.35 26.08 19.35
C ALA A 558 5.18 25.86 18.06
N ILE A 559 4.77 24.92 17.18
CA ILE A 559 5.46 24.66 15.92
C ILE A 559 5.39 25.88 14.99
N THR A 560 4.22 26.52 14.90
CA THR A 560 4.02 27.72 14.06
C THR A 560 4.89 28.88 14.53
N PHE A 561 4.90 29.15 15.85
CA PHE A 561 5.76 30.16 16.45
C PHE A 561 7.24 29.85 16.22
N ASN A 562 7.69 28.61 16.49
CA ASN A 562 9.07 28.17 16.31
C ASN A 562 9.50 28.29 14.84
N THR A 563 8.61 27.99 13.88
CA THR A 563 8.89 28.16 12.44
C THR A 563 9.15 29.60 12.07
N LEU A 564 8.39 30.54 12.61
CA LEU A 564 8.56 31.96 12.33
C LEU A 564 9.81 32.55 13.04
N ILE A 565 10.08 32.10 14.27
CA ILE A 565 11.32 32.40 15.02
C ILE A 565 12.54 31.94 14.22
N ASP A 566 12.55 30.69 13.73
CA ASP A 566 13.63 30.17 12.88
C ASP A 566 13.80 31.00 11.61
N GLY A 567 12.69 31.37 10.96
CA GLY A 567 12.68 32.25 9.78
C GLY A 567 13.41 33.58 10.04
N TYR A 568 13.08 34.28 11.13
CA TYR A 568 13.76 35.49 11.52
C TYR A 568 15.24 35.24 11.87
N GLY A 569 15.54 34.12 12.52
CA GLY A 569 16.91 33.66 12.81
C GLY A 569 17.74 33.41 11.55
N LEU A 570 17.13 32.86 10.50
CA LEU A 570 17.79 32.61 9.21
C LEU A 570 18.23 33.92 8.50
N VAL A 571 17.42 34.97 8.60
CA VAL A 571 17.74 36.28 8.02
C VAL A 571 18.46 37.22 9.00
N GLY A 572 18.84 36.76 10.18
CA GLY A 572 19.60 37.50 11.19
C GLY A 572 18.83 38.62 11.93
N LYS A 573 17.50 38.65 11.85
CA LYS A 573 16.63 39.65 12.51
C LYS A 573 16.19 39.17 13.90
N MET A 574 17.17 39.00 14.82
CA MET A 574 16.93 38.38 16.14
C MET A 574 15.98 39.19 17.04
N ASP A 575 15.96 40.54 16.92
CA ASP A 575 15.04 41.36 17.71
C ASP A 575 13.57 41.13 17.34
N LYS A 576 13.28 40.84 16.05
CA LYS A 576 11.95 40.38 15.62
C LYS A 576 11.64 38.96 16.05
N ALA A 577 12.64 38.06 16.05
CA ALA A 577 12.49 36.71 16.58
C ALA A 577 12.08 36.72 18.07
N LEU A 578 12.67 37.59 18.86
CA LEU A 578 12.27 37.81 20.26
C LEU A 578 10.86 38.36 20.37
N GLY A 579 10.47 39.34 19.52
CA GLY A 579 9.09 39.83 19.50
C GLY A 579 8.07 38.73 19.20
N VAL A 580 8.41 37.75 18.35
CA VAL A 580 7.55 36.55 18.10
C VAL A 580 7.54 35.63 19.31
N PHE A 581 8.65 35.50 20.01
CA PHE A 581 8.72 34.72 21.25
C PHE A 581 7.84 35.36 22.35
N ASP A 582 7.89 36.70 22.52
CA ASP A 582 7.03 37.39 23.46
C ASP A 582 5.56 37.29 23.10
N ALA A 583 5.24 37.33 21.80
CA ALA A 583 3.88 37.06 21.31
C ALA A 583 3.41 35.64 21.60
N MET A 584 4.31 34.64 21.51
CA MET A 584 4.03 33.24 21.88
C MET A 584 3.61 33.12 23.34
N VAL A 585 4.41 33.73 24.24
CA VAL A 585 4.12 33.73 25.68
C VAL A 585 2.80 34.46 25.97
N SER A 586 2.58 35.63 25.33
CA SER A 586 1.36 36.43 25.49
C SER A 586 0.11 35.69 24.98
N ALA A 587 0.25 34.86 23.96
CA ALA A 587 -0.82 33.99 23.45
C ALA A 587 -1.12 32.77 24.34
N GLY A 588 -0.39 32.59 25.46
CA GLY A 588 -0.54 31.46 26.37
C GLY A 588 0.06 30.15 25.83
N VAL A 589 0.92 30.21 24.84
CA VAL A 589 1.65 29.03 24.32
C VAL A 589 2.99 28.96 25.04
N GLU A 590 3.16 27.89 25.85
CA GLU A 590 4.38 27.71 26.61
C GLU A 590 5.60 27.41 25.71
N PRO A 591 6.70 28.17 25.82
CA PRO A 591 7.96 27.88 25.14
C PRO A 591 8.54 26.55 25.63
N ASP A 592 8.96 25.72 24.72
CA ASP A 592 9.56 24.43 24.95
C ASP A 592 11.08 24.42 24.64
N VAL A 593 11.74 23.26 24.83
CA VAL A 593 13.16 23.09 24.49
C VAL A 593 13.44 23.44 23.04
N VAL A 594 12.51 23.15 22.11
CA VAL A 594 12.65 23.45 20.68
C VAL A 594 12.65 24.96 20.45
N THR A 595 11.78 25.71 21.16
CA THR A 595 11.73 27.17 21.08
C THR A 595 13.06 27.81 21.48
N TYR A 596 13.60 27.40 22.64
CA TYR A 596 14.91 27.90 23.10
C TYR A 596 16.04 27.46 22.15
N ASN A 597 16.06 26.21 21.68
CA ASN A 597 17.05 25.74 20.73
C ASN A 597 17.01 26.55 19.41
N THR A 598 15.83 26.91 18.96
CA THR A 598 15.64 27.74 17.74
C THR A 598 16.22 29.14 17.94
N LEU A 599 15.94 29.81 19.07
CA LEU A 599 16.48 31.12 19.40
C LEU A 599 18.01 31.07 19.57
N VAL A 600 18.53 30.09 20.33
CA VAL A 600 19.97 29.91 20.52
C VAL A 600 20.68 29.71 19.18
N ASN A 601 20.14 28.87 18.30
CA ASN A 601 20.67 28.68 16.94
C ASN A 601 20.64 29.96 16.09
N GLY A 602 19.57 30.74 16.18
CA GLY A 602 19.48 32.05 15.52
C GLY A 602 20.56 33.01 16.00
N TYR A 603 20.78 33.13 17.29
CA TYR A 603 21.83 33.94 17.86
C TYR A 603 23.23 33.55 17.41
N PHE A 604 23.53 32.23 17.44
CA PHE A 604 24.82 31.72 16.95
C PHE A 604 25.03 31.98 15.45
N ARG A 605 23.99 31.82 14.64
CA ARG A 605 24.04 32.15 13.19
C ARG A 605 24.28 33.63 12.94
N SER A 606 23.69 34.47 13.76
CA SER A 606 23.85 35.94 13.70
C SER A 606 25.16 36.45 14.34
N ARG A 607 26.09 35.56 14.77
CA ARG A 607 27.33 35.83 15.46
C ARG A 607 27.16 36.54 16.82
N ARG A 608 25.96 36.52 17.38
CA ARG A 608 25.67 37.07 18.73
C ARG A 608 25.81 35.94 19.77
N VAL A 609 27.03 35.42 19.92
CA VAL A 609 27.34 34.23 20.72
C VAL A 609 27.02 34.41 22.20
N GLU A 610 27.32 35.59 22.77
CA GLU A 610 27.06 35.86 24.20
C GLU A 610 25.58 35.85 24.55
N ASP A 611 24.74 36.41 23.66
CA ASP A 611 23.27 36.39 23.85
C ASP A 611 22.72 34.97 23.76
N GLY A 612 23.24 34.14 22.85
CA GLY A 612 22.89 32.74 22.76
C GLY A 612 23.28 31.94 23.99
N LEU A 613 24.46 32.19 24.55
CA LEU A 613 24.90 31.58 25.80
C LEU A 613 24.11 32.08 27.01
N ALA A 614 23.71 33.35 27.04
CA ALA A 614 22.86 33.89 28.10
C ALA A 614 21.51 33.20 28.12
N LEU A 615 20.90 33.02 26.93
CA LEU A 615 19.63 32.33 26.78
C LEU A 615 19.73 30.82 27.18
N PHE A 616 20.84 30.17 26.86
CA PHE A 616 21.11 28.78 27.33
C PHE A 616 21.13 28.70 28.85
N ARG A 617 21.80 29.67 29.53
CA ARG A 617 21.86 29.74 31.00
C ARG A 617 20.51 30.04 31.63
N GLU A 618 19.61 30.69 30.94
CA GLU A 618 18.23 30.95 31.38
C GLU A 618 17.35 29.71 31.35
N MET A 619 17.58 28.74 30.43
CA MET A 619 16.75 27.54 30.27
C MET A 619 16.48 26.81 31.60
N PRO A 620 17.50 26.48 32.44
CA PRO A 620 17.23 25.79 33.72
C PRO A 620 16.42 26.64 34.71
N CYS A 621 16.59 27.98 34.67
CA CYS A 621 15.80 28.91 35.52
C CYS A 621 14.32 28.87 35.16
N LYS A 622 14.01 28.62 33.90
CA LYS A 622 12.63 28.43 33.37
C LYS A 622 12.15 26.97 33.46
N ARG A 623 12.86 26.10 34.17
CA ARG A 623 12.62 24.66 34.33
C ARG A 623 12.66 23.85 33.00
N ILE A 624 13.34 24.40 31.99
CA ILE A 624 13.57 23.74 30.72
C ILE A 624 14.94 23.10 30.75
N LYS A 625 15.01 21.76 30.65
CA LYS A 625 16.29 21.05 30.66
C LYS A 625 16.91 21.06 29.26
N PRO A 626 18.16 21.55 29.10
CA PRO A 626 18.89 21.38 27.86
C PRO A 626 19.01 19.90 27.46
N ASP A 627 18.87 19.62 26.18
CA ASP A 627 18.99 18.28 25.62
C ASP A 627 20.24 18.13 24.73
N THR A 628 20.44 16.96 24.14
CA THR A 628 21.54 16.68 23.21
C THR A 628 21.55 17.64 22.01
N VAL A 629 20.37 18.13 21.56
CA VAL A 629 20.26 19.09 20.45
C VAL A 629 20.75 20.46 20.89
N THR A 630 20.41 20.90 22.12
CA THR A 630 20.88 22.15 22.71
C THR A 630 22.41 22.21 22.71
N TYR A 631 23.06 21.18 23.27
CA TYR A 631 24.53 21.11 23.28
C TYR A 631 25.13 21.02 21.88
N SER A 632 24.47 20.29 20.94
CA SER A 632 24.91 20.24 19.54
C SER A 632 24.96 21.62 18.89
N ILE A 633 23.93 22.42 19.09
CA ILE A 633 23.82 23.79 18.56
C ILE A 633 24.93 24.68 19.13
N ILE A 634 25.13 24.61 20.44
CA ILE A 634 26.11 25.44 21.13
C ILE A 634 27.55 25.05 20.73
N LEU A 635 27.84 23.74 20.69
CA LEU A 635 29.16 23.25 20.28
C LEU A 635 29.47 23.64 18.82
N ASP A 636 28.52 23.43 17.88
CA ASP A 636 28.72 23.83 16.49
C ASP A 636 28.86 25.34 16.35
N GLY A 637 28.07 26.12 17.10
CA GLY A 637 28.16 27.58 17.11
C GLY A 637 29.50 28.08 17.65
N LEU A 638 29.98 27.58 18.80
CA LEU A 638 31.28 27.96 19.39
C LEU A 638 32.44 27.58 18.47
N TYR A 639 32.42 26.41 17.84
CA TYR A 639 33.44 26.00 16.88
C TYR A 639 33.43 26.87 15.61
N ARG A 640 32.25 27.30 15.13
CA ARG A 640 32.13 28.23 14.00
C ARG A 640 32.69 29.60 14.33
N ASP A 641 32.55 30.05 15.56
CA ASP A 641 33.06 31.33 16.06
C ASP A 641 34.55 31.28 16.44
N GLY A 642 35.18 30.10 16.35
CA GLY A 642 36.58 29.93 16.66
C GLY A 642 36.88 29.75 18.16
N ARG A 643 35.88 29.69 19.03
CA ARG A 643 36.03 29.61 20.50
C ARG A 643 36.22 28.14 20.96
N THR A 644 37.29 27.53 20.47
CA THR A 644 37.58 26.11 20.76
C THR A 644 37.68 25.77 22.24
N ALA A 645 38.28 26.61 23.06
CA ALA A 645 38.40 26.40 24.50
C ALA A 645 37.04 26.46 25.22
N ALA A 646 36.12 27.34 24.78
CA ALA A 646 34.78 27.41 25.33
C ALA A 646 33.96 26.17 24.90
N ALA A 647 34.11 25.71 23.64
CA ALA A 647 33.47 24.50 23.16
C ALA A 647 33.89 23.24 23.95
N LYS A 648 35.18 23.12 24.31
CA LYS A 648 35.66 22.01 25.15
C LYS A 648 35.00 22.03 26.52
N ARG A 649 34.99 23.20 27.20
CA ARG A 649 34.33 23.34 28.52
C ARG A 649 32.84 22.99 28.45
N MET A 650 32.15 23.37 27.37
CA MET A 650 30.74 23.04 27.16
C MET A 650 30.53 21.54 26.94
N PHE A 651 31.48 20.87 26.31
CA PHE A 651 31.46 19.41 26.14
C PHE A 651 31.67 18.70 27.48
N ASP A 652 32.59 19.19 28.30
CA ASP A 652 32.84 18.64 29.68
C ASP A 652 31.58 18.82 30.53
N GLU A 653 30.92 20.01 30.47
CA GLU A 653 29.65 20.30 31.15
C GLU A 653 28.54 19.34 30.71
N MET A 654 28.45 19.05 29.39
CA MET A 654 27.49 18.08 28.85
C MET A 654 27.70 16.69 29.48
N ILE A 655 28.95 16.25 29.64
CA ILE A 655 29.27 14.95 30.26
C ILE A 655 28.88 14.97 31.73
N ASP A 656 29.23 16.04 32.48
CA ASP A 656 28.94 16.18 33.91
C ASP A 656 27.45 16.20 34.22
N THR A 657 26.63 16.73 33.28
CA THR A 657 25.17 16.71 33.40
C THR A 657 24.55 15.34 33.07
N GLY A 658 25.35 14.34 32.71
CA GLY A 658 24.89 12.97 32.39
C GLY A 658 24.17 12.81 31.09
N ILE A 659 24.28 13.77 30.17
CA ILE A 659 23.66 13.67 28.84
C ILE A 659 24.48 12.73 27.96
N SER A 660 23.81 11.76 27.33
CA SER A 660 24.46 10.78 26.45
C SER A 660 25.10 11.42 25.23
N VAL A 661 26.39 11.18 25.02
CA VAL A 661 27.12 11.69 23.87
C VAL A 661 26.85 10.83 22.65
N SER A 662 26.19 11.39 21.64
CA SER A 662 25.92 10.72 20.38
C SER A 662 27.08 10.87 19.39
N ILE A 663 27.15 10.01 18.37
CA ILE A 663 28.13 10.12 17.28
C ILE A 663 28.05 11.48 16.56
N SER A 664 26.85 12.09 16.53
CA SER A 664 26.66 13.44 15.95
C SER A 664 27.44 14.53 16.71
N ILE A 665 27.55 14.43 18.04
CA ILE A 665 28.35 15.35 18.87
C ILE A 665 29.84 15.20 18.51
N TYR A 666 30.35 13.97 18.44
CA TYR A 666 31.76 13.74 18.07
C TYR A 666 32.04 14.24 16.65
N ARG A 667 31.10 14.11 15.72
CA ARG A 667 31.23 14.68 14.37
C ARG A 667 31.35 16.21 14.41
N ILE A 668 30.55 16.87 15.22
CA ILE A 668 30.61 18.34 15.40
C ILE A 668 31.99 18.74 15.96
N ILE A 669 32.45 18.04 16.98
CA ILE A 669 33.75 18.32 17.63
C ILE A 669 34.89 18.09 16.63
N LEU A 670 34.94 16.92 15.96
CA LEU A 670 35.99 16.60 14.97
C LEU A 670 36.01 17.62 13.82
N THR A 671 34.84 17.94 13.27
CA THR A 671 34.71 18.95 12.21
C THR A 671 35.13 20.33 12.70
N GLY A 672 34.73 20.70 13.91
CA GLY A 672 35.06 21.95 14.55
C GLY A 672 36.55 22.11 14.81
N LEU A 673 37.19 21.12 15.36
CA LEU A 673 38.65 21.09 15.56
C LEU A 673 39.42 21.20 14.25
N CYS A 674 38.99 20.45 13.21
CA CYS A 674 39.63 20.52 11.88
C CYS A 674 39.46 21.89 11.22
N ARG A 675 38.33 22.57 11.42
CA ARG A 675 38.06 23.92 10.91
C ARG A 675 38.94 24.97 11.59
N ASN A 676 39.17 24.79 12.88
CA ASN A 676 39.97 25.75 13.66
C ASN A 676 41.48 25.38 13.75
N ASN A 677 41.97 24.58 12.82
CA ASN A 677 43.37 24.17 12.70
C ASN A 677 43.93 23.36 13.88
N CYS A 678 43.06 22.87 14.79
CA CYS A 678 43.43 21.96 15.91
C CYS A 678 43.45 20.48 15.42
N VAL A 679 44.10 20.22 14.28
CA VAL A 679 44.06 18.93 13.58
C VAL A 679 44.70 17.80 14.42
N SER A 680 45.76 18.06 15.17
CA SER A 680 46.41 17.06 16.01
C SER A 680 45.46 16.53 17.09
N GLU A 681 44.64 17.40 17.69
CA GLU A 681 43.66 17.01 18.70
C GLU A 681 42.51 16.23 18.06
N ALA A 682 42.07 16.62 16.82
CA ALA A 682 41.06 15.89 16.09
C ALA A 682 41.51 14.46 15.78
N ILE A 683 42.75 14.25 15.38
CA ILE A 683 43.34 12.93 15.11
C ILE A 683 43.41 12.11 16.40
N ALA A 684 43.88 12.68 17.49
CA ALA A 684 43.98 11.99 18.78
C ALA A 684 42.57 11.55 19.27
N LEU A 685 41.58 12.40 19.16
CA LEU A 685 40.17 12.08 19.46
C LEU A 685 39.62 10.98 18.56
N PHE A 686 39.88 11.08 17.25
CA PHE A 686 39.43 10.07 16.28
C PHE A 686 40.02 8.68 16.59
N GLN A 687 41.33 8.61 16.92
CA GLN A 687 42.00 7.38 17.27
C GLN A 687 41.45 6.78 18.59
N LYS A 688 41.18 7.63 19.59
CA LYS A 688 40.56 7.21 20.87
C LYS A 688 39.17 6.60 20.61
N LEU A 689 38.35 7.23 19.78
CA LEU A 689 37.02 6.74 19.44
C LEU A 689 37.07 5.42 18.63
N GLY A 690 38.06 5.27 17.76
CA GLY A 690 38.35 4.02 17.05
C GLY A 690 38.71 2.88 17.99
N ALA A 691 39.56 3.15 19.02
CA ALA A 691 39.92 2.18 20.06
C ALA A 691 38.69 1.75 20.89
N MET A 692 37.67 2.59 21.00
CA MET A 692 36.39 2.27 21.65
C MET A 692 35.40 1.53 20.75
N ASN A 693 35.81 1.06 19.56
CA ASN A 693 34.99 0.37 18.57
C ASN A 693 33.74 1.18 18.09
N MET A 694 33.83 2.50 18.10
CA MET A 694 32.75 3.32 17.59
C MET A 694 32.66 3.24 16.04
N LYS A 695 31.48 2.98 15.52
CA LYS A 695 31.22 2.96 14.08
C LYS A 695 31.12 4.40 13.56
N PHE A 696 32.07 4.81 12.73
CA PHE A 696 32.07 6.11 12.08
C PHE A 696 31.19 6.11 10.84
N ASP A 697 30.56 7.25 10.58
CA ASP A 697 29.90 7.49 9.30
C ASP A 697 30.92 7.98 8.25
N ILE A 698 30.55 7.91 6.97
CA ILE A 698 31.40 8.32 5.87
C ILE A 698 31.74 9.82 5.91
N ALA A 699 30.89 10.65 6.54
CA ALA A 699 31.14 12.10 6.67
C ALA A 699 32.29 12.40 7.64
N ILE A 700 32.38 11.68 8.74
CA ILE A 700 33.51 11.78 9.71
C ILE A 700 34.80 11.34 9.01
N ILE A 701 34.77 10.20 8.32
CA ILE A 701 35.95 9.70 7.60
C ILE A 701 36.43 10.71 6.55
N ASN A 702 35.54 11.28 5.74
CA ASN A 702 35.87 12.33 4.77
C ASN A 702 36.51 13.57 5.42
N THR A 703 36.00 13.98 6.59
CA THR A 703 36.56 15.09 7.35
C THR A 703 37.97 14.77 7.84
N MET A 704 38.21 13.56 8.32
CA MET A 704 39.52 13.15 8.82
C MET A 704 40.54 12.95 7.68
N ILE A 705 40.15 12.39 6.53
CA ILE A 705 40.99 12.31 5.33
C ILE A 705 41.47 13.71 4.94
N ASN A 706 40.55 14.68 4.84
CA ASN A 706 40.91 16.07 4.51
C ASN A 706 41.81 16.71 5.58
N ALA A 707 41.58 16.41 6.87
CA ALA A 707 42.39 16.89 7.97
C ALA A 707 43.82 16.31 7.94
N MET A 708 43.96 15.04 7.66
CA MET A 708 45.26 14.37 7.54
C MET A 708 46.10 14.91 6.39
N HIS A 709 45.48 15.17 5.23
CA HIS A 709 46.14 15.84 4.13
C HIS A 709 46.66 17.23 4.49
N LYS A 710 45.90 18.02 5.27
CA LYS A 710 46.31 19.37 5.72
C LYS A 710 47.61 19.34 6.56
N VAL A 711 47.82 18.31 7.34
CA VAL A 711 49.02 18.12 8.18
C VAL A 711 50.07 17.22 7.56
N GLN A 712 49.96 16.98 6.24
CA GLN A 712 50.92 16.20 5.44
C GLN A 712 51.07 14.71 5.85
N ARG A 713 50.04 14.15 6.55
CA ARG A 713 49.96 12.71 6.91
C ARG A 713 49.24 11.95 5.78
N LYS A 714 49.81 11.94 4.57
CA LYS A 714 49.17 11.48 3.33
C LYS A 714 48.95 9.98 3.30
N GLU A 715 49.87 9.20 3.82
CA GLU A 715 49.75 7.73 3.81
C GLU A 715 48.64 7.28 4.75
N GLU A 716 48.51 7.88 5.92
CA GLU A 716 47.39 7.58 6.80
C GLU A 716 46.02 7.97 6.22
N ALA A 717 45.98 9.03 5.41
CA ALA A 717 44.75 9.40 4.69
C ALA A 717 44.38 8.35 3.62
N LYS A 718 45.38 7.78 2.94
CA LYS A 718 45.20 6.68 1.97
C LYS A 718 44.72 5.40 2.68
N ASP A 719 45.35 5.05 3.81
CA ASP A 719 44.96 3.90 4.62
C ASP A 719 43.53 4.02 5.12
N LEU A 720 43.14 5.22 5.57
CA LEU A 720 41.79 5.50 6.03
C LEU A 720 40.76 5.37 4.88
N PHE A 721 41.12 5.80 3.67
CA PHE A 721 40.28 5.61 2.49
C PHE A 721 40.14 4.12 2.13
N ALA A 722 41.23 3.35 2.16
CA ALA A 722 41.22 1.91 1.88
C ALA A 722 40.36 1.14 2.92
N ALA A 723 40.40 1.58 4.19
CA ALA A 723 39.63 0.99 5.29
C ALA A 723 38.11 1.20 5.17
N ILE A 724 37.62 2.13 4.32
CA ILE A 724 36.19 2.37 4.16
C ILE A 724 35.47 1.08 3.74
N SER A 725 35.96 0.42 2.71
CA SER A 725 35.36 -0.81 2.17
C SER A 725 35.49 -1.99 3.16
N ALA A 726 36.60 -2.07 3.89
CA ALA A 726 36.84 -3.10 4.91
C ALA A 726 35.85 -2.98 6.08
N ASN A 727 35.39 -1.76 6.40
CA ASN A 727 34.39 -1.48 7.44
C ASN A 727 32.94 -1.60 6.94
N GLY A 728 32.70 -2.14 5.75
CA GLY A 728 31.37 -2.33 5.17
C GLY A 728 30.68 -1.03 4.71
N LEU A 729 31.44 0.08 4.60
CA LEU A 729 30.97 1.35 4.07
C LEU A 729 31.28 1.42 2.56
N VAL A 730 30.45 2.15 1.83
CA VAL A 730 30.67 2.37 0.38
C VAL A 730 31.13 3.81 0.16
N PRO A 731 32.32 4.04 -0.43
CA PRO A 731 32.75 5.38 -0.78
C PRO A 731 31.73 6.05 -1.71
N ASN A 732 31.42 7.33 -1.47
CA ASN A 732 30.51 8.11 -2.30
C ASN A 732 31.27 9.17 -3.13
N ALA A 733 30.55 9.92 -3.99
CA ALA A 733 31.15 10.95 -4.82
C ALA A 733 31.94 12.01 -4.01
N SER A 734 31.48 12.33 -2.79
CA SER A 734 32.19 13.25 -1.88
C SER A 734 33.50 12.65 -1.37
N THR A 735 33.54 11.34 -1.07
CA THR A 735 34.72 10.64 -0.60
C THR A 735 35.84 10.65 -1.66
N TYR A 736 35.48 10.26 -2.88
CA TYR A 736 36.41 10.34 -4.03
C TYR A 736 36.83 11.80 -4.29
N GLY A 737 35.86 12.74 -4.20
CA GLY A 737 36.13 14.15 -4.40
C GLY A 737 37.16 14.71 -3.43
N VAL A 738 37.06 14.38 -2.13
CA VAL A 738 38.05 14.80 -1.11
C VAL A 738 39.44 14.27 -1.44
N MET A 739 39.57 12.99 -1.82
CA MET A 739 40.87 12.40 -2.21
C MET A 739 41.44 13.07 -3.47
N ILE A 740 40.64 13.19 -4.53
CA ILE A 740 41.07 13.77 -5.80
C ILE A 740 41.55 15.21 -5.64
N ILE A 741 40.76 16.04 -4.95
CA ILE A 741 41.09 17.45 -4.70
C ILE A 741 42.38 17.59 -3.89
N ASN A 742 42.57 16.77 -2.87
CA ASN A 742 43.80 16.82 -2.08
C ASN A 742 45.05 16.33 -2.86
N LEU A 743 44.90 15.25 -3.64
CA LEU A 743 45.97 14.79 -4.55
C LEU A 743 46.35 15.87 -5.59
N LEU A 744 45.35 16.56 -6.18
CA LEU A 744 45.60 17.70 -7.05
C LEU A 744 46.29 18.85 -6.32
N LYS A 745 45.92 19.21 -5.09
CA LYS A 745 46.64 20.21 -4.29
C LYS A 745 48.08 19.87 -4.07
N ASP A 746 48.37 18.61 -3.82
CA ASP A 746 49.72 18.09 -3.62
C ASP A 746 50.55 17.96 -4.92
N GLY A 747 49.99 18.19 -6.08
CA GLY A 747 50.64 18.07 -7.37
C GLY A 747 50.68 16.64 -7.95
N ALA A 748 50.08 15.67 -7.28
CA ALA A 748 50.01 14.27 -7.72
C ALA A 748 48.88 14.06 -8.72
N VAL A 749 49.03 14.65 -9.93
CA VAL A 749 47.96 14.69 -10.94
C VAL A 749 47.67 13.30 -11.51
N GLU A 750 48.65 12.45 -11.64
CA GLU A 750 48.47 11.05 -12.10
C GLU A 750 47.63 10.23 -11.10
N ASP A 751 47.97 10.34 -9.82
CA ASP A 751 47.22 9.67 -8.75
C ASP A 751 45.75 10.15 -8.69
N ALA A 752 45.53 11.45 -8.87
CA ALA A 752 44.20 12.03 -8.97
C ALA A 752 43.38 11.46 -10.14
N ASN A 753 44.02 11.29 -11.32
CA ASN A 753 43.38 10.68 -12.49
C ASN A 753 43.06 9.18 -12.25
N ASN A 754 43.97 8.45 -11.62
CA ASN A 754 43.73 7.05 -11.25
C ASN A 754 42.55 6.93 -10.27
N MET A 755 42.49 7.83 -9.29
CA MET A 755 41.39 7.89 -8.34
C MET A 755 40.05 8.22 -9.02
N PHE A 756 40.03 9.17 -9.96
CA PHE A 756 38.84 9.50 -10.75
C PHE A 756 38.40 8.32 -11.62
N SER A 757 39.30 7.62 -12.25
CA SER A 757 39.00 6.42 -13.03
C SER A 757 38.45 5.29 -12.17
N SER A 758 38.94 5.15 -10.92
CA SER A 758 38.39 4.20 -9.94
C SER A 758 36.94 4.54 -9.54
N MET A 759 36.64 5.84 -9.38
CA MET A 759 35.29 6.32 -9.12
C MET A 759 34.35 5.96 -10.28
N GLU A 760 34.76 6.19 -11.52
CA GLU A 760 33.97 5.84 -12.72
C GLU A 760 33.76 4.32 -12.84
N LYS A 761 34.80 3.50 -12.61
CA LYS A 761 34.69 2.03 -12.58
C LYS A 761 33.74 1.52 -11.50
N SER A 762 33.65 2.22 -10.38
CA SER A 762 32.69 1.91 -9.29
C SER A 762 31.26 2.35 -9.60
N GLY A 763 30.98 2.91 -10.80
CA GLY A 763 29.64 3.37 -11.21
C GLY A 763 29.18 4.66 -10.53
N ILE A 764 30.09 5.40 -9.89
CA ILE A 764 29.76 6.64 -9.17
C ILE A 764 29.87 7.81 -10.13
N VAL A 765 28.77 8.54 -10.32
CA VAL A 765 28.73 9.73 -11.20
C VAL A 765 29.32 10.95 -10.47
N PRO A 766 30.31 11.64 -11.07
CA PRO A 766 30.87 12.86 -10.49
C PRO A 766 29.82 13.98 -10.44
N SER A 767 29.79 14.75 -9.35
CA SER A 767 28.95 15.94 -9.25
C SER A 767 29.50 17.10 -10.11
N SER A 768 28.59 18.00 -10.56
CA SER A 768 28.97 19.22 -11.30
C SER A 768 30.05 20.02 -10.54
N ARG A 769 29.90 20.17 -9.23
CA ARG A 769 30.87 20.88 -8.38
C ARG A 769 32.26 20.22 -8.42
N LEU A 770 32.33 18.88 -8.27
CA LEU A 770 33.61 18.16 -8.31
C LEU A 770 34.34 18.36 -9.66
N MET A 771 33.60 18.26 -10.77
CA MET A 771 34.17 18.48 -12.11
C MET A 771 34.71 19.89 -12.26
N ASN A 772 33.94 20.90 -11.82
CA ASN A 772 34.40 22.29 -11.86
C ASN A 772 35.63 22.54 -10.97
N ASP A 773 35.67 21.94 -9.75
CA ASP A 773 36.83 22.04 -8.86
C ASP A 773 38.09 21.41 -9.48
N ILE A 774 37.98 20.22 -10.08
CA ILE A 774 39.10 19.56 -10.79
C ILE A 774 39.61 20.45 -11.91
N ILE A 775 38.73 20.95 -12.79
CA ILE A 775 39.10 21.78 -13.92
C ILE A 775 39.80 23.05 -13.43
N ARG A 776 39.27 23.76 -12.44
CA ARG A 776 39.90 24.97 -11.87
C ARG A 776 41.30 24.68 -11.38
N MET A 777 41.48 23.62 -10.60
CA MET A 777 42.78 23.29 -10.03
C MET A 777 43.82 22.88 -11.08
N LEU A 778 43.43 22.18 -12.14
CA LEU A 778 44.32 21.83 -13.26
C LEU A 778 44.71 23.07 -14.04
N LEU A 779 43.78 24.01 -14.31
CA LEU A 779 44.04 25.26 -14.97
C LEU A 779 44.98 26.18 -14.13
N GLU A 780 44.75 26.27 -12.82
CA GLU A 780 45.62 27.05 -11.91
C GLU A 780 47.05 26.51 -11.86
N LYS A 781 47.22 25.18 -12.02
CA LYS A 781 48.52 24.54 -12.05
C LYS A 781 49.18 24.50 -13.43
N GLY A 782 48.52 24.96 -14.48
CA GLY A 782 49.02 24.96 -15.83
C GLY A 782 48.94 23.63 -16.57
N GLU A 783 48.19 22.67 -16.05
CA GLU A 783 47.95 21.35 -16.67
C GLU A 783 46.82 21.45 -17.73
N ILE A 784 47.01 22.25 -18.77
CA ILE A 784 45.96 22.63 -19.71
C ILE A 784 45.44 21.45 -20.52
N ALA A 785 46.31 20.53 -20.97
CA ALA A 785 45.91 19.36 -21.73
C ALA A 785 44.93 18.48 -20.93
N LYS A 786 45.23 18.23 -19.64
CA LYS A 786 44.38 17.44 -18.74
C LYS A 786 43.10 18.16 -18.43
N ALA A 787 43.12 19.48 -18.23
CA ALA A 787 41.90 20.28 -18.06
C ALA A 787 40.98 20.14 -19.28
N GLY A 788 41.54 20.10 -20.50
CA GLY A 788 40.82 19.86 -21.75
C GLY A 788 40.13 18.49 -21.79
N GLU A 789 40.78 17.43 -21.31
CA GLU A 789 40.18 16.09 -21.21
C GLU A 789 38.94 16.10 -20.26
N TYR A 790 39.07 16.75 -19.11
CA TYR A 790 37.93 16.88 -18.17
C TYR A 790 36.79 17.75 -18.73
N LEU A 791 37.09 18.78 -19.51
CA LEU A 791 36.08 19.57 -20.23
C LEU A 791 35.31 18.74 -21.26
N CYS A 792 35.99 17.84 -22.01
CA CYS A 792 35.31 16.87 -22.87
C CYS A 792 34.34 15.96 -22.08
N LYS A 793 34.75 15.52 -20.90
CA LYS A 793 33.90 14.67 -20.05
C LYS A 793 32.70 15.45 -19.51
N VAL A 794 32.83 16.75 -19.26
CA VAL A 794 31.73 17.64 -18.87
C VAL A 794 30.69 17.76 -19.98
N ASP A 795 31.13 17.95 -21.21
CA ASP A 795 30.24 18.05 -22.38
C ASP A 795 29.51 16.73 -22.65
N GLY A 796 30.19 15.60 -22.54
CA GLY A 796 29.62 14.26 -22.75
C GLY A 796 28.58 13.87 -21.69
N LYS A 797 28.59 14.51 -20.51
CA LYS A 797 27.69 14.24 -19.41
C LYS A 797 26.65 15.37 -19.19
N SER A 798 26.57 16.34 -20.11
CA SER A 798 25.65 17.50 -20.00
C SER A 798 25.75 18.27 -18.67
N ILE A 799 26.97 18.35 -18.11
CA ILE A 799 27.24 19.07 -16.87
C ILE A 799 27.48 20.56 -17.21
N SER A 800 26.94 21.49 -16.43
CA SER A 800 27.15 22.92 -16.62
C SER A 800 28.43 23.39 -15.93
N LEU A 801 29.19 24.27 -16.61
CA LEU A 801 30.30 24.99 -15.98
C LEU A 801 29.77 26.09 -15.03
N GLU A 802 30.41 26.23 -13.87
CA GLU A 802 30.15 27.26 -12.92
C GLU A 802 30.73 28.61 -13.41
N ALA A 803 30.09 29.74 -13.04
CA ALA A 803 30.55 31.07 -13.39
C ALA A 803 32.00 31.34 -12.97
N SER A 804 32.43 30.82 -11.83
CA SER A 804 33.81 30.91 -11.33
C SER A 804 34.82 30.20 -12.23
N THR A 805 34.48 29.00 -12.73
CA THR A 805 35.32 28.22 -13.67
C THR A 805 35.41 28.93 -15.02
N THR A 806 34.28 29.44 -15.52
CA THR A 806 34.22 30.19 -16.77
C THR A 806 35.01 31.50 -16.66
N SER A 807 34.90 32.21 -15.57
CA SER A 807 35.66 33.47 -15.32
C SER A 807 37.16 33.20 -15.26
N LEU A 808 37.57 32.12 -14.61
CA LEU A 808 39.00 31.71 -14.59
C LEU A 808 39.49 31.36 -15.99
N MET A 809 38.74 30.63 -16.77
CA MET A 809 39.12 30.30 -18.17
C MET A 809 39.26 31.57 -19.00
N LEU A 810 38.29 32.54 -18.89
CA LEU A 810 38.40 33.82 -19.57
C LEU A 810 39.67 34.58 -19.17
N SER A 811 40.05 34.59 -17.91
CA SER A 811 41.22 35.29 -17.42
C SER A 811 42.55 34.65 -17.92
N LEU A 812 42.63 33.34 -18.05
CA LEU A 812 43.83 32.60 -18.41
C LEU A 812 44.05 32.54 -19.93
N PHE A 813 43.01 32.54 -20.74
CA PHE A 813 43.05 32.36 -22.19
C PHE A 813 42.69 33.62 -22.99
N SER A 814 42.43 34.76 -22.35
CA SER A 814 42.23 36.06 -23.02
C SER A 814 43.54 36.53 -23.70
N ARG A 815 43.47 37.56 -24.57
CA ARG A 815 44.63 38.16 -25.31
C ARG A 815 45.80 38.58 -24.43
N LYS A 816 45.60 38.80 -23.13
CA LYS A 816 46.64 39.10 -22.12
C LYS A 816 46.78 37.93 -21.11
N GLY A 817 46.16 36.80 -21.35
CA GLY A 817 46.13 35.67 -20.42
C GLY A 817 47.43 34.86 -20.48
N LYS A 818 47.76 34.20 -19.38
CA LYS A 818 49.03 33.45 -19.19
C LYS A 818 49.19 32.27 -20.17
N TYR A 819 48.09 31.66 -20.65
CA TYR A 819 48.08 30.43 -21.48
C TYR A 819 47.36 30.62 -22.81
N GLN A 820 47.46 31.82 -23.43
CA GLN A 820 46.83 32.12 -24.70
C GLN A 820 47.23 31.17 -25.81
N GLU A 821 48.52 30.79 -25.88
CA GLU A 821 49.08 29.87 -26.91
C GLU A 821 48.56 28.46 -26.73
N ASP A 822 48.24 28.04 -25.52
CA ASP A 822 47.76 26.69 -25.17
C ASP A 822 46.25 26.51 -25.39
N MET A 823 45.55 27.53 -25.86
CA MET A 823 44.11 27.49 -26.15
C MET A 823 43.75 26.33 -27.12
N LYS A 824 44.66 25.96 -28.00
CA LYS A 824 44.49 24.86 -28.96
C LYS A 824 44.34 23.48 -28.29
N LEU A 825 44.76 23.36 -27.03
CA LEU A 825 44.64 22.15 -26.24
C LEU A 825 43.25 21.98 -25.61
N LEU A 826 42.40 23.00 -25.66
CA LEU A 826 41.02 22.94 -25.18
C LEU A 826 40.09 22.40 -26.27
N PRO A 827 38.95 21.77 -25.90
CA PRO A 827 37.94 21.37 -26.85
C PRO A 827 37.44 22.56 -27.69
N ALA A 828 37.11 22.31 -28.97
CA ALA A 828 36.70 23.35 -29.94
C ALA A 828 35.59 24.27 -29.45
N LYS A 829 34.70 23.77 -28.62
CA LYS A 829 33.60 24.53 -27.98
C LYS A 829 34.11 25.68 -27.07
N TYR A 830 35.27 25.55 -26.47
CA TYR A 830 35.88 26.49 -25.53
C TYR A 830 37.01 27.35 -26.16
N GLN A 831 37.26 27.20 -27.46
CA GLN A 831 38.24 27.97 -28.18
C GLN A 831 37.71 29.34 -28.65
N PHE A 832 36.41 29.65 -28.37
CA PHE A 832 35.73 30.87 -28.79
C PHE A 832 36.03 32.10 -27.93
N PHE A 833 36.82 31.98 -26.88
CA PHE A 833 37.13 33.11 -25.97
C PHE A 833 37.92 34.24 -26.63
N ASP A 834 38.44 34.07 -27.85
CA ASP A 834 39.15 35.09 -28.62
C ASP A 834 38.20 36.10 -29.29
N LYS A 835 36.91 35.87 -29.33
CA LYS A 835 35.88 36.75 -29.97
C LYS A 835 35.21 37.71 -29.04
N PHE A 836 35.46 37.65 -27.75
CA PHE A 836 34.80 38.50 -26.72
C PHE A 836 35.81 39.34 -25.93
N GLY A 837 36.89 39.77 -26.55
CA GLY A 837 37.86 40.67 -25.97
C GLY A 837 37.88 42.04 -26.59
#